data_ffffa6f24377fc2d5d61739177724b6d
#
_entry.id   ffffa6f24377fc2d5d61739177724b6d
#
_cell.length_a   1.000
_cell.length_b   1.000
_cell.length_c   1.000
_cell.angle_alpha   90.00
_cell.angle_beta   90.00
_cell.angle_gamma   90.00
#
_symmetry.space_group_name_H-M   'P 1'
#
loop_
_entity.id
_entity.type
_entity.pdbx_description
1 polymer ?
#
loop_
_entity_poly.entity_id
_entity_poly.type
_entity_poly.pdbx_seq_one_letter_code
_entity_poly.pdbx_strand_id
1 'polypeptide(L)'
;MKRFIIAACAVVAAGFLVYTAYYRFGIYLDLHPDAPAESFITVEGKTIYLEKDGVRTPFEIRGVDLGAGVPGHWATDYAVDKETYLRWFRQIQELGANTIRVYITLHDDFYNAFYEYNKDREDPLYLIHGVWINDYMFFSHRDAYDEDLLDALLKDCRTVVDVVHGQRTLSLGQGTGSGSYRKDISPWVIGYIIGVEWESSLVAYTDQKSEHLRSYEGTYLYTSPEASAFEAMLCRVGDSMIAHESRRYKQQRLVAFSNWPTTDPFVYPAAVISYRNKVTCVNTEHIKSTEAFSAGMFASYHIYPYFPDYLEIMAEASQYSQEEIDARMGEVIRTTLEYRSSLLDAPAIEDYVYDSDYYDSQGRYNTYLAYLRAINRYHNMPVVISEYGVTTGRGMAQQDVNTGRNQGHMTEQEQGKAVVECYRDIMDAGCAGSCLFIWQDEWFKRTWNTMHAVDLGSTAYWSDYQTNEQFFGLLTFDPGKEESVCCVDGDPAEWTPEDLVFSQEDLELSMKYDEKFLYFLVKKPGFRWEEDTLFIPIDTTPKSGSTYCREYGVSFERACDFLIVLHGREDSRVLVQRRYEALLSTYSKVYYLYDAYLTPPEADSPHFERIFLPLTLGGLLPPPGTREATGTKYETGLLRFGNADPAAGNFDSLTDFRFDGDWVEIRLPWQLLNFSDPSNMLIHDDYYEHYGIENLRIDRLYAGAGTGREGRIRMESVPLRGWGRRPEAHERLKQSYYILQEYWSSLD
;
A
#
# COMPACT_ATOMS: atom_id res chain seq x y z
N MET A 1 -39.90 -35.05 39.07
CA MET A 1 -39.44 -34.90 37.68
C MET A 1 -39.63 -33.46 37.19
N LYS A 2 -40.81 -32.82 37.14
CA LYS A 2 -40.99 -31.41 36.66
C LYS A 2 -40.12 -30.39 37.42
N ARG A 3 -40.03 -30.43 38.76
CA ARG A 3 -39.20 -29.52 39.54
C ARG A 3 -37.71 -29.69 39.28
N PHE A 4 -37.26 -30.91 39.01
CA PHE A 4 -35.85 -31.18 38.66
C PHE A 4 -35.51 -30.63 37.26
N ILE A 5 -36.41 -30.80 36.29
CA ILE A 5 -36.27 -30.25 34.94
C ILE A 5 -36.22 -28.71 34.98
N ILE A 6 -37.13 -28.08 35.77
CA ILE A 6 -37.13 -26.64 35.92
C ILE A 6 -35.82 -26.14 36.57
N ALA A 7 -35.33 -26.82 37.61
CA ALA A 7 -34.04 -26.46 38.22
C ALA A 7 -32.85 -26.62 37.25
N ALA A 8 -32.82 -27.71 36.50
CA ALA A 8 -31.81 -27.93 35.49
C ALA A 8 -31.84 -26.86 34.36
N CYS A 9 -33.04 -26.52 33.86
CA CYS A 9 -33.20 -25.43 32.89
C CYS A 9 -32.80 -24.07 33.48
N ALA A 10 -33.07 -23.78 34.73
CA ALA A 10 -32.67 -22.55 35.40
C ALA A 10 -31.14 -22.45 35.55
N VAL A 11 -30.46 -23.55 35.88
CA VAL A 11 -28.99 -23.62 35.94
C VAL A 11 -28.38 -23.40 34.58
N VAL A 12 -28.92 -24.06 33.53
CA VAL A 12 -28.45 -23.88 32.14
C VAL A 12 -28.66 -22.42 31.69
N ALA A 13 -29.83 -21.85 31.95
CA ALA A 13 -30.12 -20.47 31.62
C ALA A 13 -29.19 -19.48 32.36
N ALA A 14 -28.94 -19.69 33.66
CA ALA A 14 -28.02 -18.90 34.46
C ALA A 14 -26.58 -19.02 33.90
N GLY A 15 -26.14 -20.23 33.57
CA GLY A 15 -24.84 -20.47 32.94
C GLY A 15 -24.71 -19.77 31.59
N PHE A 16 -25.76 -19.82 30.77
CA PHE A 16 -25.79 -19.09 29.49
C PHE A 16 -25.75 -17.57 29.67
N LEU A 17 -26.46 -17.03 30.68
CA LEU A 17 -26.41 -15.59 30.99
C LEU A 17 -25.02 -15.17 31.45
N VAL A 18 -24.39 -15.94 32.34
CA VAL A 18 -23.01 -15.67 32.81
C VAL A 18 -22.03 -15.76 31.64
N TYR A 19 -22.13 -16.78 30.82
CA TYR A 19 -21.30 -16.93 29.61
C TYR A 19 -21.45 -15.73 28.67
N THR A 20 -22.70 -15.31 28.41
CA THR A 20 -22.99 -14.17 27.54
C THR A 20 -22.48 -12.87 28.15
N ALA A 21 -22.68 -12.63 29.44
CA ALA A 21 -22.17 -11.47 30.14
C ALA A 21 -20.65 -11.39 30.08
N TYR A 22 -19.99 -12.50 30.31
CA TYR A 22 -18.52 -12.56 30.31
C TYR A 22 -17.92 -12.41 28.91
N TYR A 23 -18.31 -13.28 27.96
CA TYR A 23 -17.63 -13.31 26.65
C TYR A 23 -18.15 -12.27 25.65
N ARG A 24 -19.43 -11.90 25.71
CA ARG A 24 -20.01 -10.97 24.75
C ARG A 24 -20.00 -9.52 25.21
N PHE A 25 -20.20 -9.31 26.52
CA PHE A 25 -20.26 -7.97 27.09
C PHE A 25 -19.02 -7.60 27.91
N GLY A 26 -18.07 -8.51 28.11
CA GLY A 26 -16.83 -8.24 28.85
C GLY A 26 -17.03 -7.99 30.35
N ILE A 27 -18.18 -8.41 30.91
CA ILE A 27 -18.45 -8.24 32.34
C ILE A 27 -17.68 -9.30 33.11
N TYR A 28 -16.85 -8.88 34.07
CA TYR A 28 -16.04 -9.76 34.91
C TYR A 28 -16.05 -9.33 36.36
N LEU A 29 -15.64 -10.23 37.25
CA LEU A 29 -15.36 -9.92 38.65
C LEU A 29 -13.85 -10.00 38.88
N ASP A 30 -13.26 -8.90 39.33
CA ASP A 30 -11.87 -8.92 39.76
C ASP A 30 -11.76 -9.54 41.15
N LEU A 31 -11.18 -10.76 41.20
CA LEU A 31 -11.01 -11.51 42.47
C LEU A 31 -9.71 -11.16 43.18
N HIS A 32 -8.79 -10.45 42.53
CA HIS A 32 -7.49 -10.07 43.05
C HIS A 32 -7.14 -8.61 42.70
N PRO A 33 -7.94 -7.63 43.18
CA PRO A 33 -7.83 -6.22 42.75
C PRO A 33 -6.44 -5.61 43.06
N ASP A 34 -5.77 -6.11 44.09
CA ASP A 34 -4.46 -5.59 44.55
C ASP A 34 -3.25 -6.35 43.97
N ALA A 35 -3.48 -7.35 43.08
CA ALA A 35 -2.38 -8.03 42.45
C ALA A 35 -1.65 -7.10 41.46
N PRO A 36 -0.31 -7.04 41.52
CA PRO A 36 0.44 -6.20 40.58
C PRO A 36 0.30 -6.71 39.14
N ALA A 37 0.41 -5.80 38.19
CA ALA A 37 0.51 -6.16 36.79
C ALA A 37 1.99 -6.49 36.45
N GLU A 38 2.20 -7.53 35.65
CA GLU A 38 3.50 -7.99 35.20
C GLU A 38 3.69 -7.68 33.71
N SER A 39 4.94 -7.51 33.30
CA SER A 39 5.30 -7.37 31.89
C SER A 39 6.54 -8.19 31.59
N PHE A 40 6.48 -8.98 30.52
CA PHE A 40 7.64 -9.72 30.00
C PHE A 40 8.44 -8.90 28.97
N ILE A 41 7.97 -7.69 28.63
CA ILE A 41 8.64 -6.77 27.72
C ILE A 41 8.67 -5.37 28.33
N THR A 42 9.81 -4.70 28.26
CA THR A 42 10.01 -3.39 28.88
C THR A 42 10.89 -2.51 28.02
N VAL A 43 10.88 -1.21 28.31
CA VAL A 43 11.72 -0.20 27.65
C VAL A 43 12.72 0.38 28.67
N GLU A 44 13.96 0.57 28.25
CA GLU A 44 14.96 1.36 28.96
C GLU A 44 15.74 2.24 27.98
N GLY A 45 15.54 3.56 28.09
CA GLY A 45 16.04 4.51 27.08
C GLY A 45 15.47 4.21 25.72
N LYS A 46 16.33 3.95 24.74
CA LYS A 46 15.94 3.61 23.36
C LYS A 46 15.95 2.11 23.05
N THR A 47 16.06 1.26 24.07
CA THR A 47 16.17 -0.19 23.90
C THR A 47 14.92 -0.88 24.42
N ILE A 48 14.39 -1.80 23.65
CA ILE A 48 13.34 -2.74 24.04
C ILE A 48 14.01 -3.98 24.62
N TYR A 49 13.50 -4.49 25.75
CA TYR A 49 13.99 -5.69 26.40
C TYR A 49 12.89 -6.73 26.53
N LEU A 50 13.20 -7.94 26.15
CA LEU A 50 12.36 -9.13 26.35
C LEU A 50 12.86 -9.93 27.53
N GLU A 51 11.97 -10.34 28.43
CA GLU A 51 12.28 -11.24 29.55
C GLU A 51 11.73 -12.64 29.23
N LYS A 52 12.64 -13.62 29.18
CA LYS A 52 12.33 -15.03 29.00
C LYS A 52 13.05 -15.84 30.04
N ASP A 53 12.33 -16.69 30.79
CA ASP A 53 12.88 -17.55 31.85
C ASP A 53 13.70 -16.77 32.92
N GLY A 54 13.29 -15.54 33.22
CA GLY A 54 13.96 -14.65 34.16
C GLY A 54 15.24 -14.00 33.62
N VAL A 55 15.52 -14.13 32.32
CA VAL A 55 16.64 -13.47 31.65
C VAL A 55 16.10 -12.35 30.77
N ARG A 56 16.55 -11.13 31.03
CA ARG A 56 16.22 -9.93 30.29
C ARG A 56 17.28 -9.66 29.22
N THR A 57 16.86 -9.65 27.94
CA THR A 57 17.75 -9.44 26.79
C THR A 57 17.26 -8.30 25.92
N PRO A 58 18.15 -7.52 25.26
CA PRO A 58 17.74 -6.58 24.23
C PRO A 58 16.98 -7.32 23.11
N PHE A 59 15.91 -6.73 22.65
CA PHE A 59 15.06 -7.29 21.60
C PHE A 59 14.91 -6.29 20.45
N GLU A 60 15.43 -6.66 19.31
CA GLU A 60 15.27 -5.94 18.05
C GLU A 60 14.07 -6.50 17.30
N ILE A 61 13.13 -5.63 16.90
CA ILE A 61 11.96 -6.04 16.13
C ILE A 61 12.36 -6.20 14.67
N ARG A 62 12.37 -7.45 14.19
CA ARG A 62 12.42 -7.81 12.76
C ARG A 62 11.03 -8.27 12.34
N GLY A 63 10.19 -7.31 11.95
CA GLY A 63 8.77 -7.53 11.75
C GLY A 63 8.35 -7.58 10.29
N VAL A 64 7.17 -8.18 10.08
CA VAL A 64 6.44 -8.16 8.81
C VAL A 64 4.99 -7.82 9.09
N ASP A 65 4.45 -6.86 8.36
CA ASP A 65 3.03 -6.54 8.40
C ASP A 65 2.22 -7.61 7.68
N LEU A 66 1.09 -7.99 8.25
CA LEU A 66 0.20 -9.02 7.71
C LEU A 66 -1.18 -8.42 7.42
N GLY A 67 -1.55 -8.40 6.14
CA GLY A 67 -2.87 -7.99 5.70
C GLY A 67 -3.90 -9.11 5.76
N ALA A 68 -5.15 -8.77 5.43
CA ALA A 68 -6.27 -9.71 5.36
C ALA A 68 -6.81 -9.91 3.93
N GLY A 69 -6.26 -9.19 2.94
CA GLY A 69 -6.67 -9.28 1.55
C GLY A 69 -6.07 -10.48 0.83
N VAL A 70 -6.91 -11.19 0.05
CA VAL A 70 -6.51 -12.25 -0.87
C VAL A 70 -7.31 -12.10 -2.17
N PRO A 71 -6.88 -12.68 -3.30
CA PRO A 71 -7.60 -12.58 -4.56
C PRO A 71 -9.09 -12.94 -4.44
N GLY A 72 -9.94 -12.10 -5.02
CA GLY A 72 -11.39 -12.26 -4.97
C GLY A 72 -12.07 -11.74 -3.70
N HIS A 73 -11.30 -11.24 -2.72
CA HIS A 73 -11.81 -10.78 -1.43
C HIS A 73 -11.22 -9.43 -1.01
N TRP A 74 -12.07 -8.62 -0.40
CA TRP A 74 -11.64 -7.39 0.27
C TRP A 74 -10.99 -7.74 1.61
N ALA A 75 -10.14 -6.85 2.13
CA ALA A 75 -9.56 -7.04 3.46
C ALA A 75 -10.64 -7.26 4.54
N THR A 76 -11.78 -6.61 4.40
CA THR A 76 -12.93 -6.72 5.33
C THR A 76 -13.75 -8.01 5.20
N ASP A 77 -13.45 -8.87 4.22
CA ASP A 77 -14.05 -10.20 4.11
C ASP A 77 -13.37 -11.21 5.03
N TYR A 78 -12.12 -10.92 5.45
CA TYR A 78 -11.31 -11.78 6.32
C TYR A 78 -11.25 -13.24 5.83
N ALA A 79 -11.00 -13.41 4.53
CA ALA A 79 -11.15 -14.70 3.85
C ALA A 79 -9.99 -15.68 4.06
N VAL A 80 -8.94 -15.27 4.77
CA VAL A 80 -7.77 -16.11 5.06
C VAL A 80 -8.13 -17.14 6.12
N ASP A 81 -7.97 -18.42 5.79
CA ASP A 81 -8.25 -19.52 6.70
C ASP A 81 -7.04 -19.86 7.61
N LYS A 82 -7.30 -20.69 8.61
CA LYS A 82 -6.31 -21.10 9.61
C LYS A 82 -5.11 -21.83 9.00
N GLU A 83 -5.33 -22.69 8.01
CA GLU A 83 -4.27 -23.46 7.36
C GLU A 83 -3.33 -22.55 6.57
N THR A 84 -3.87 -21.53 5.92
CA THR A 84 -3.10 -20.49 5.23
C THR A 84 -2.26 -19.67 6.20
N TYR A 85 -2.84 -19.24 7.33
CA TYR A 85 -2.06 -18.55 8.37
C TYR A 85 -0.93 -19.40 8.92
N LEU A 86 -1.15 -20.68 9.19
CA LEU A 86 -0.10 -21.61 9.67
C LEU A 86 1.05 -21.76 8.67
N ARG A 87 0.73 -21.78 7.37
CA ARG A 87 1.73 -21.81 6.30
C ARG A 87 2.51 -20.50 6.23
N TRP A 88 1.81 -19.36 6.27
CA TRP A 88 2.43 -18.03 6.23
C TRP A 88 3.32 -17.78 7.46
N PHE A 89 2.89 -18.14 8.66
CA PHE A 89 3.72 -17.99 9.86
C PHE A 89 5.04 -18.77 9.76
N ARG A 90 5.01 -19.97 9.16
CA ARG A 90 6.22 -20.74 8.91
C ARG A 90 7.14 -20.01 7.94
N GLN A 91 6.62 -19.54 6.83
CA GLN A 91 7.39 -18.83 5.81
C GLN A 91 7.95 -17.49 6.35
N ILE A 92 7.18 -16.76 7.15
CA ILE A 92 7.61 -15.51 7.81
C ILE A 92 8.74 -15.79 8.80
N GLN A 93 8.66 -16.87 9.56
CA GLN A 93 9.76 -17.23 10.48
C GLN A 93 10.99 -17.76 9.71
N GLU A 94 10.80 -18.52 8.64
CA GLU A 94 11.87 -18.95 7.73
C GLU A 94 12.55 -17.78 7.02
N LEU A 95 11.85 -16.67 6.80
CA LEU A 95 12.42 -15.42 6.30
C LEU A 95 13.47 -14.82 7.30
N GLY A 96 13.38 -15.14 8.57
CA GLY A 96 14.19 -14.56 9.65
C GLY A 96 13.44 -13.49 10.45
N ALA A 97 12.15 -13.30 10.23
CA ALA A 97 11.32 -12.41 11.04
C ALA A 97 11.04 -13.03 12.41
N ASN A 98 11.02 -12.19 13.44
CA ASN A 98 10.64 -12.58 14.81
C ASN A 98 9.29 -12.00 15.25
N THR A 99 8.71 -11.09 14.46
CA THR A 99 7.49 -10.35 14.82
C THR A 99 6.57 -10.24 13.63
N ILE A 100 5.26 -10.36 13.87
CA ILE A 100 4.19 -10.03 12.93
C ILE A 100 3.47 -8.80 13.48
N ARG A 101 3.09 -7.87 12.61
CA ARG A 101 2.16 -6.79 12.96
C ARG A 101 0.84 -6.99 12.21
N VAL A 102 -0.28 -6.86 12.92
CA VAL A 102 -1.62 -6.78 12.34
C VAL A 102 -2.26 -5.44 12.68
N TYR A 103 -3.11 -4.95 11.81
CA TYR A 103 -3.69 -3.60 11.89
C TYR A 103 -4.94 -3.55 12.75
N ILE A 104 -5.71 -4.63 12.75
CA ILE A 104 -7.07 -4.68 13.27
C ILE A 104 -7.36 -6.08 13.81
N THR A 105 -8.43 -6.21 14.60
CA THR A 105 -8.95 -7.51 14.99
C THR A 105 -9.36 -8.33 13.76
N LEU A 106 -8.68 -9.45 13.53
CA LEU A 106 -8.96 -10.42 12.47
C LEU A 106 -10.02 -11.44 12.92
N HIS A 107 -10.43 -12.37 12.04
CA HIS A 107 -11.26 -13.52 12.45
C HIS A 107 -10.51 -14.45 13.41
N ASP A 108 -11.25 -15.23 14.19
CA ASP A 108 -10.68 -16.13 15.21
C ASP A 108 -9.74 -17.20 14.63
N ASP A 109 -9.80 -17.47 13.31
CA ASP A 109 -8.85 -18.35 12.62
C ASP A 109 -7.39 -17.87 12.75
N PHE A 110 -7.14 -16.57 12.67
CA PHE A 110 -5.80 -16.01 12.89
C PHE A 110 -5.28 -16.33 14.31
N TYR A 111 -6.08 -16.07 15.35
CA TYR A 111 -5.68 -16.26 16.74
C TYR A 111 -5.56 -17.75 17.09
N ASN A 112 -6.41 -18.58 16.51
CA ASN A 112 -6.33 -20.04 16.63
C ASN A 112 -5.05 -20.57 15.98
N ALA A 113 -4.71 -20.09 14.78
CA ALA A 113 -3.48 -20.43 14.08
C ALA A 113 -2.24 -19.96 14.85
N PHE A 114 -2.24 -18.71 15.31
CA PHE A 114 -1.11 -18.12 16.03
C PHE A 114 -0.81 -18.82 17.35
N TYR A 115 -1.87 -19.17 18.11
CA TYR A 115 -1.74 -20.00 19.31
C TYR A 115 -1.18 -21.39 18.98
N GLU A 116 -1.72 -22.05 17.96
CA GLU A 116 -1.28 -23.40 17.58
C GLU A 116 0.17 -23.40 17.11
N TYR A 117 0.57 -22.37 16.38
CA TYR A 117 1.92 -22.19 15.89
C TYR A 117 2.94 -22.04 17.03
N ASN A 118 2.64 -21.22 18.04
CA ASN A 118 3.56 -20.80 19.08
C ASN A 118 3.62 -21.68 20.34
N LYS A 119 2.51 -22.35 20.72
CA LYS A 119 2.31 -22.98 22.05
C LYS A 119 3.40 -23.94 22.51
N ASP A 120 4.11 -24.59 21.58
CA ASP A 120 5.14 -25.60 21.88
C ASP A 120 6.52 -25.18 21.30
N ARG A 121 6.71 -23.90 20.92
CA ARG A 121 7.95 -23.41 20.33
C ARG A 121 8.88 -22.75 21.35
N GLU A 122 10.16 -23.07 21.27
CA GLU A 122 11.20 -22.36 22.02
C GLU A 122 11.41 -20.96 21.46
N ASP A 123 11.34 -20.80 20.10
CA ASP A 123 11.44 -19.51 19.40
C ASP A 123 10.07 -19.16 18.79
N PRO A 124 9.18 -18.50 19.55
CA PRO A 124 7.87 -18.10 19.04
C PRO A 124 7.97 -16.88 18.12
N LEU A 125 7.01 -16.72 17.23
CA LEU A 125 6.73 -15.43 16.61
C LEU A 125 6.02 -14.52 17.60
N TYR A 126 6.46 -13.27 17.70
CA TYR A 126 5.80 -12.24 18.50
C TYR A 126 4.78 -11.47 17.65
N LEU A 127 3.86 -10.78 18.32
CA LEU A 127 2.81 -10.01 17.70
C LEU A 127 2.78 -8.58 18.23
N ILE A 128 2.72 -7.61 17.32
CA ILE A 128 2.27 -6.26 17.59
C ILE A 128 0.84 -6.15 17.04
N HIS A 129 -0.12 -5.83 17.91
CA HIS A 129 -1.52 -5.76 17.51
C HIS A 129 -1.98 -4.30 17.37
N GLY A 130 -2.51 -3.97 16.19
CA GLY A 130 -3.07 -2.65 15.91
C GLY A 130 -4.47 -2.47 16.48
N VAL A 131 -4.79 -1.22 16.81
CA VAL A 131 -6.14 -0.74 17.05
C VAL A 131 -6.44 0.31 15.99
N TRP A 132 -6.95 -0.15 14.86
CA TRP A 132 -7.25 0.69 13.71
C TRP A 132 -8.58 1.43 13.90
N ILE A 133 -8.63 2.64 13.41
CA ILE A 133 -9.84 3.45 13.43
C ILE A 133 -10.42 3.50 12.02
N ASN A 134 -11.73 3.45 11.89
CA ASN A 134 -12.38 3.54 10.60
C ASN A 134 -12.13 4.91 9.96
N ASP A 135 -11.33 4.93 8.88
CA ASP A 135 -10.90 6.15 8.18
C ASP A 135 -12.08 7.02 7.70
N TYR A 136 -13.20 6.41 7.33
CA TYR A 136 -14.41 7.14 6.92
C TYR A 136 -14.94 8.08 8.00
N MET A 137 -14.62 7.84 9.27
CA MET A 137 -15.00 8.72 10.37
C MET A 137 -14.13 9.99 10.41
N PHE A 138 -12.95 10.00 9.79
CA PHE A 138 -12.01 11.11 9.84
C PHE A 138 -12.16 12.12 8.69
N PHE A 139 -12.67 11.74 7.53
CA PHE A 139 -12.77 12.62 6.35
C PHE A 139 -13.86 13.70 6.43
N SER A 140 -14.63 13.79 7.53
CA SER A 140 -15.80 14.65 7.62
C SER A 140 -15.67 15.89 8.52
N HIS A 141 -14.48 16.46 8.74
CA HIS A 141 -14.25 17.60 9.64
C HIS A 141 -14.80 17.35 11.06
N ARG A 142 -14.55 16.15 11.61
CA ARG A 142 -15.02 15.77 12.94
C ARG A 142 -13.96 16.05 13.99
N ASP A 143 -14.43 16.33 15.21
CA ASP A 143 -13.58 16.42 16.37
C ASP A 143 -13.26 15.01 16.90
N ALA A 144 -12.01 14.73 17.25
CA ALA A 144 -11.63 13.46 17.86
C ALA A 144 -12.29 13.22 19.25
N TYR A 145 -12.88 14.24 19.85
CA TYR A 145 -13.69 14.15 21.07
C TYR A 145 -15.17 13.90 20.80
N ASP A 146 -15.62 13.78 19.56
CA ASP A 146 -17.00 13.37 19.28
C ASP A 146 -17.27 12.00 19.92
N GLU A 147 -18.37 11.91 20.68
CA GLU A 147 -18.68 10.75 21.54
C GLU A 147 -18.66 9.43 20.79
N ASP A 148 -19.24 9.38 19.59
CA ASP A 148 -19.27 8.16 18.77
C ASP A 148 -17.88 7.71 18.31
N LEU A 149 -16.96 8.66 18.06
CA LEU A 149 -15.59 8.37 17.67
C LEU A 149 -14.75 7.91 18.87
N LEU A 150 -14.71 8.72 19.93
CA LEU A 150 -13.91 8.44 21.11
C LEU A 150 -14.39 7.18 21.85
N ASP A 151 -15.70 6.99 22.01
CA ASP A 151 -16.26 5.80 22.66
C ASP A 151 -16.03 4.53 21.83
N ALA A 152 -16.10 4.62 20.49
CA ALA A 152 -15.72 3.52 19.61
C ALA A 152 -14.26 3.12 19.81
N LEU A 153 -13.34 4.08 19.80
CA LEU A 153 -11.90 3.82 19.98
C LEU A 153 -11.59 3.22 21.36
N LEU A 154 -12.17 3.78 22.43
CA LEU A 154 -12.04 3.24 23.79
C LEU A 154 -12.61 1.82 23.92
N LYS A 155 -13.67 1.50 23.20
CA LYS A 155 -14.27 0.16 23.14
C LYS A 155 -13.39 -0.80 22.37
N ASP A 156 -12.83 -0.36 21.23
CA ASP A 156 -11.99 -1.21 20.37
C ASP A 156 -10.66 -1.55 21.06
N CYS A 157 -10.05 -0.61 21.79
CA CYS A 157 -8.89 -0.88 22.64
C CYS A 157 -9.18 -2.01 23.65
N ARG A 158 -10.30 -1.91 24.37
CA ARG A 158 -10.70 -2.97 25.34
C ARG A 158 -11.01 -4.29 24.63
N THR A 159 -11.62 -4.22 23.46
CA THR A 159 -11.96 -5.42 22.66
C THR A 159 -10.71 -6.15 22.20
N VAL A 160 -9.70 -5.44 21.68
CA VAL A 160 -8.42 -6.01 21.27
C VAL A 160 -7.73 -6.71 22.43
N VAL A 161 -7.66 -6.09 23.60
CA VAL A 161 -7.10 -6.70 24.82
C VAL A 161 -7.85 -8.00 25.15
N ASP A 162 -9.19 -7.98 25.19
CA ASP A 162 -9.99 -9.17 25.49
C ASP A 162 -9.82 -10.29 24.45
N VAL A 163 -9.64 -9.94 23.17
CA VAL A 163 -9.37 -10.88 22.07
C VAL A 163 -8.01 -11.53 22.25
N VAL A 164 -6.98 -10.76 22.53
CA VAL A 164 -5.61 -11.24 22.78
C VAL A 164 -5.57 -12.25 23.93
N HIS A 165 -6.35 -12.03 24.99
CA HIS A 165 -6.48 -12.94 26.14
C HIS A 165 -7.51 -14.07 25.93
N GLY A 166 -8.09 -14.22 24.72
CA GLY A 166 -9.03 -15.29 24.43
C GLY A 166 -10.38 -15.17 25.19
N GLN A 167 -10.77 -13.98 25.59
CA GLN A 167 -11.92 -13.75 26.45
C GLN A 167 -13.03 -12.95 25.75
N ARG A 168 -13.20 -13.13 24.44
CA ARG A 168 -14.18 -12.35 23.66
C ARG A 168 -14.97 -13.21 22.67
N THR A 169 -16.19 -12.79 22.38
CA THR A 169 -16.99 -13.20 21.22
C THR A 169 -17.46 -11.95 20.50
N LEU A 170 -17.13 -11.87 19.21
CA LEU A 170 -17.56 -10.78 18.34
C LEU A 170 -18.53 -11.33 17.29
N SER A 171 -19.61 -10.59 17.07
CA SER A 171 -20.50 -10.81 15.92
C SER A 171 -20.00 -9.99 14.75
N LEU A 172 -20.34 -10.37 13.52
CA LEU A 172 -20.05 -9.59 12.31
C LEU A 172 -20.36 -8.12 12.52
N GLY A 173 -19.33 -7.29 12.42
CA GLY A 173 -19.38 -5.83 12.44
C GLY A 173 -18.75 -5.28 11.15
N GLN A 174 -19.02 -4.02 10.83
CA GLN A 174 -18.34 -3.39 9.71
C GLN A 174 -16.85 -3.18 10.05
N GLY A 175 -15.96 -3.70 9.21
CA GLY A 175 -14.53 -3.45 9.26
C GLY A 175 -13.78 -4.11 10.43
N THR A 176 -14.37 -5.06 11.15
CA THR A 176 -13.67 -5.85 12.18
C THR A 176 -13.97 -7.34 12.03
N GLY A 177 -12.99 -8.17 12.41
CA GLY A 177 -13.16 -9.61 12.43
C GLY A 177 -14.26 -10.07 13.40
N SER A 178 -14.73 -11.27 13.21
CA SER A 178 -15.75 -11.91 14.06
C SER A 178 -15.29 -13.29 14.46
N GLY A 179 -15.88 -13.82 15.52
CA GLY A 179 -15.58 -15.19 15.97
C GLY A 179 -15.70 -15.38 17.47
N SER A 180 -15.24 -16.54 17.90
CA SER A 180 -15.19 -16.94 19.31
C SER A 180 -13.74 -17.06 19.77
N TYR A 181 -13.16 -15.98 20.16
CA TYR A 181 -11.76 -15.89 20.61
C TYR A 181 -11.63 -16.59 21.97
N ARG A 182 -10.96 -17.76 21.98
CA ARG A 182 -10.81 -18.65 23.15
C ARG A 182 -9.37 -19.07 23.40
N LYS A 183 -8.46 -18.63 22.53
CA LYS A 183 -7.05 -18.90 22.66
C LYS A 183 -6.36 -17.67 23.25
N ASP A 184 -5.70 -17.87 24.38
CA ASP A 184 -4.87 -16.86 25.00
C ASP A 184 -3.54 -16.81 24.25
N ILE A 185 -3.33 -15.74 23.48
CA ILE A 185 -2.09 -15.47 22.73
C ILE A 185 -1.22 -14.41 23.42
N SER A 186 -1.68 -13.95 24.57
CA SER A 186 -1.03 -12.87 25.33
C SER A 186 0.45 -13.12 25.66
N PRO A 187 0.95 -14.36 25.84
CA PRO A 187 2.37 -14.59 26.06
C PRO A 187 3.29 -14.17 24.91
N TRP A 188 2.75 -13.96 23.74
CA TRP A 188 3.52 -13.61 22.53
C TRP A 188 3.15 -12.23 21.95
N VAL A 189 2.26 -11.48 22.59
CA VAL A 189 1.92 -10.12 22.19
C VAL A 189 2.82 -9.14 22.93
N ILE A 190 3.72 -8.50 22.18
CA ILE A 190 4.72 -7.58 22.74
C ILE A 190 4.23 -6.14 22.85
N GLY A 191 3.23 -5.74 22.08
CA GLY A 191 2.74 -4.37 22.12
C GLY A 191 1.47 -4.12 21.33
N TYR A 192 0.94 -2.93 21.54
CA TYR A 192 -0.19 -2.38 20.81
C TYR A 192 0.20 -1.10 20.12
N ILE A 193 -0.27 -0.92 18.86
CA ILE A 193 -0.19 0.36 18.14
C ILE A 193 -1.61 0.89 17.99
N ILE A 194 -1.87 2.05 18.58
CA ILE A 194 -3.17 2.72 18.56
C ILE A 194 -3.16 3.78 17.46
N GLY A 195 -4.10 3.70 16.54
CA GLY A 195 -4.33 4.70 15.52
C GLY A 195 -3.93 4.27 14.12
N VAL A 196 -3.88 5.27 13.26
CA VAL A 196 -3.69 5.16 11.82
C VAL A 196 -2.67 6.22 11.36
N GLU A 197 -2.47 6.38 10.07
CA GLU A 197 -1.86 7.57 9.48
C GLU A 197 -2.83 8.74 9.66
N TRP A 198 -2.63 9.55 10.70
CA TRP A 198 -3.56 10.60 11.07
C TRP A 198 -3.70 11.65 9.96
N GLU A 199 -4.92 11.93 9.58
CA GLU A 199 -5.21 13.03 8.66
C GLU A 199 -4.90 14.36 9.36
N SER A 200 -3.97 15.14 8.81
CA SER A 200 -3.48 16.37 9.46
C SER A 200 -4.58 17.42 9.69
N SER A 201 -5.58 17.51 8.82
CA SER A 201 -6.71 18.42 8.96
C SER A 201 -7.63 18.05 10.12
N LEU A 202 -7.83 16.76 10.39
CA LEU A 202 -8.59 16.29 11.56
C LEU A 202 -7.89 16.68 12.87
N VAL A 203 -6.58 16.41 12.95
CA VAL A 203 -5.79 16.75 14.13
C VAL A 203 -5.84 18.25 14.39
N ALA A 204 -5.58 19.07 13.37
CA ALA A 204 -5.64 20.53 13.47
C ALA A 204 -7.02 21.02 13.87
N TYR A 205 -8.09 20.45 13.32
CA TYR A 205 -9.46 20.81 13.69
C TYR A 205 -9.78 20.48 15.15
N THR A 206 -9.36 19.29 15.63
CA THR A 206 -9.52 18.89 17.03
C THR A 206 -8.76 19.84 17.96
N ASP A 207 -7.51 20.15 17.64
CA ASP A 207 -6.67 21.04 18.44
C ASP A 207 -7.27 22.44 18.57
N GLN A 208 -7.87 22.97 17.50
CA GLN A 208 -8.52 24.27 17.52
C GLN A 208 -9.84 24.25 18.29
N LYS A 209 -10.70 23.28 18.00
CA LYS A 209 -12.05 23.21 18.55
C LYS A 209 -12.05 22.83 20.04
N SER A 210 -11.17 21.93 20.42
CA SER A 210 -11.08 21.35 21.76
C SER A 210 -9.83 21.81 22.53
N GLU A 211 -9.30 23.00 22.21
CA GLU A 211 -8.09 23.56 22.84
C GLU A 211 -8.11 23.54 24.38
N HIS A 212 -9.28 23.65 24.97
CA HIS A 212 -9.47 23.58 26.43
C HIS A 212 -9.25 22.18 27.03
N LEU A 213 -9.09 21.12 26.19
CA LEU A 213 -8.88 19.73 26.59
C LEU A 213 -7.42 19.28 26.38
N ARG A 214 -6.46 20.18 26.48
CA ARG A 214 -5.02 19.92 26.23
C ARG A 214 -4.32 19.06 27.30
N SER A 215 -4.96 18.75 28.39
CA SER A 215 -4.32 18.00 29.48
C SER A 215 -5.12 16.76 29.88
N TYR A 216 -4.40 15.71 30.19
CA TYR A 216 -4.94 14.47 30.75
C TYR A 216 -4.01 13.95 31.85
N GLU A 217 -4.57 13.55 32.99
CA GLU A 217 -3.87 12.89 34.08
C GLU A 217 -4.53 11.53 34.36
N GLY A 218 -3.90 10.46 33.90
CA GLY A 218 -4.34 9.08 34.11
C GLY A 218 -3.58 8.34 35.20
N THR A 219 -3.86 7.05 35.34
CA THR A 219 -3.15 6.18 36.27
C THR A 219 -1.80 5.77 35.71
N TYR A 220 -1.73 5.53 34.41
CA TYR A 220 -0.58 4.96 33.70
C TYR A 220 0.09 5.97 32.77
N LEU A 221 -0.70 6.84 32.15
CA LEU A 221 -0.22 7.88 31.25
C LEU A 221 -0.76 9.26 31.65
N TYR A 222 0.04 10.28 31.37
CA TYR A 222 -0.35 11.68 31.53
C TYR A 222 0.30 12.54 30.44
N THR A 223 -0.24 13.74 30.21
CA THR A 223 0.31 14.69 29.23
C THR A 223 1.26 15.69 29.87
N SER A 224 2.29 16.10 29.12
CA SER A 224 3.09 17.28 29.49
C SER A 224 2.30 18.57 29.24
N PRO A 225 2.73 19.72 29.78
CA PRO A 225 2.04 21.01 29.59
C PRO A 225 1.99 21.48 28.10
N GLU A 226 2.90 20.98 27.27
CA GLU A 226 3.03 21.31 25.84
C GLU A 226 2.03 20.55 24.97
N ALA A 227 1.38 19.52 25.51
CA ALA A 227 0.49 18.65 24.74
C ALA A 227 -0.67 19.41 24.07
N SER A 228 -1.05 18.95 22.89
CA SER A 228 -2.24 19.40 22.19
C SER A 228 -3.51 18.68 22.69
N ALA A 229 -4.68 19.14 22.25
CA ALA A 229 -5.93 18.48 22.59
C ALA A 229 -6.02 17.06 21.99
N PHE A 230 -5.51 16.89 20.76
CA PHE A 230 -5.47 15.58 20.10
C PHE A 230 -4.55 14.61 20.86
N GLU A 231 -3.36 15.07 21.28
CA GLU A 231 -2.43 14.27 22.07
C GLU A 231 -3.01 13.89 23.44
N ALA A 232 -3.76 14.78 24.06
CA ALA A 232 -4.47 14.48 25.31
C ALA A 232 -5.57 13.42 25.12
N MET A 233 -6.25 13.42 23.97
CA MET A 233 -7.20 12.36 23.59
C MET A 233 -6.48 11.02 23.43
N LEU A 234 -5.35 10.98 22.70
CA LEU A 234 -4.53 9.77 22.55
C LEU A 234 -4.04 9.25 23.91
N CYS A 235 -3.55 10.14 24.78
CA CYS A 235 -3.13 9.81 26.12
C CYS A 235 -4.25 9.13 26.91
N ARG A 236 -5.46 9.68 26.89
CA ARG A 236 -6.67 9.11 27.53
C ARG A 236 -7.00 7.72 26.99
N VAL A 237 -6.91 7.52 25.70
CA VAL A 237 -7.17 6.22 25.04
C VAL A 237 -6.15 5.18 25.47
N GLY A 238 -4.86 5.52 25.41
CA GLY A 238 -3.77 4.64 25.84
C GLY A 238 -3.88 4.27 27.32
N ASP A 239 -4.10 5.25 28.21
CA ASP A 239 -4.30 5.02 29.65
C ASP A 239 -5.47 4.06 29.90
N SER A 240 -6.59 4.23 29.20
CA SER A 240 -7.75 3.34 29.32
C SER A 240 -7.46 1.91 28.88
N MET A 241 -6.66 1.73 27.83
CA MET A 241 -6.25 0.41 27.34
C MET A 241 -5.35 -0.30 28.35
N ILE A 242 -4.31 0.37 28.83
CA ILE A 242 -3.39 -0.14 29.84
C ILE A 242 -4.15 -0.47 31.14
N ALA A 243 -5.07 0.44 31.56
CA ALA A 243 -5.89 0.22 32.75
C ALA A 243 -6.77 -1.03 32.65
N HIS A 244 -7.36 -1.27 31.48
CA HIS A 244 -8.19 -2.46 31.25
C HIS A 244 -7.38 -3.74 31.36
N GLU A 245 -6.22 -3.81 30.70
CA GLU A 245 -5.36 -4.99 30.73
C GLU A 245 -4.76 -5.23 32.13
N SER A 246 -4.20 -4.18 32.75
CA SER A 246 -3.62 -4.27 34.10
C SER A 246 -4.64 -4.73 35.15
N ARG A 247 -5.86 -4.23 35.11
CA ARG A 247 -6.90 -4.58 36.10
C ARG A 247 -7.49 -5.96 35.85
N ARG A 248 -7.80 -6.29 34.60
CA ARG A 248 -8.50 -7.54 34.27
C ARG A 248 -7.58 -8.73 34.19
N TYR A 249 -6.40 -8.56 33.59
CA TYR A 249 -5.48 -9.65 33.25
C TYR A 249 -4.17 -9.61 34.04
N LYS A 250 -3.93 -8.57 34.81
CA LYS A 250 -2.69 -8.38 35.58
C LYS A 250 -1.45 -8.44 34.70
N GLN A 251 -1.54 -7.89 33.50
CA GLN A 251 -0.45 -7.84 32.54
C GLN A 251 -0.35 -6.44 31.92
N GLN A 252 0.83 -6.11 31.43
CA GLN A 252 1.10 -4.89 30.66
C GLN A 252 1.98 -5.23 29.45
N ARG A 253 1.84 -4.45 28.39
CA ARG A 253 2.63 -4.53 27.16
C ARG A 253 2.99 -3.14 26.68
N LEU A 254 3.96 -3.07 25.74
CA LEU A 254 4.32 -1.81 25.11
C LEU A 254 3.08 -1.18 24.45
N VAL A 255 3.02 0.13 24.51
CA VAL A 255 2.00 0.91 23.81
C VAL A 255 2.67 1.95 22.93
N ALA A 256 2.18 2.09 21.72
CA ALA A 256 2.58 3.15 20.81
C ALA A 256 1.35 3.80 20.17
N PHE A 257 1.52 5.02 19.72
CA PHE A 257 0.57 5.72 18.86
C PHE A 257 1.14 5.78 17.46
N SER A 258 0.32 5.41 16.47
CA SER A 258 0.73 5.46 15.07
C SER A 258 1.06 6.89 14.68
N ASN A 259 2.06 7.08 13.87
CA ASN A 259 2.44 8.37 13.30
C ASN A 259 3.03 8.19 11.89
N TRP A 260 3.14 9.27 11.16
CA TRP A 260 3.68 9.31 9.83
C TRP A 260 4.15 10.74 9.49
N PRO A 261 4.84 10.95 8.36
CA PRO A 261 5.47 12.25 8.11
C PRO A 261 4.55 13.47 8.09
N THR A 262 3.29 13.34 7.66
CA THR A 262 2.37 14.50 7.62
C THR A 262 1.95 15.02 9.00
N THR A 263 2.18 14.23 10.05
CA THR A 263 1.94 14.59 11.45
C THR A 263 3.16 14.33 12.34
N ASP A 264 4.36 14.22 11.77
CA ASP A 264 5.59 14.10 12.53
C ASP A 264 5.82 15.33 13.45
N PRO A 265 6.72 15.26 14.46
CA PRO A 265 6.87 16.32 15.45
C PRO A 265 7.57 17.58 14.94
N PHE A 266 7.95 17.66 13.65
CA PHE A 266 8.76 18.76 13.14
C PHE A 266 7.94 19.83 12.40
N VAL A 267 8.47 21.05 12.42
CA VAL A 267 8.07 22.10 11.49
C VAL A 267 9.09 22.23 10.36
N TYR A 268 8.59 22.54 9.18
CA TYR A 268 9.36 22.68 7.95
C TYR A 268 9.18 24.12 7.38
N PRO A 269 10.02 24.57 6.43
CA PRO A 269 9.79 25.81 5.72
C PRO A 269 8.39 25.89 5.12
N ALA A 270 7.81 27.09 5.07
CA ALA A 270 6.42 27.31 4.69
C ALA A 270 6.05 26.74 3.31
N ALA A 271 6.98 26.75 2.35
CA ALA A 271 6.78 26.16 1.04
C ALA A 271 6.58 24.63 1.11
N VAL A 272 7.38 23.94 1.91
CA VAL A 272 7.30 22.49 2.13
C VAL A 272 5.99 22.12 2.83
N ILE A 273 5.64 22.85 3.89
CA ILE A 273 4.37 22.70 4.62
C ILE A 273 3.17 22.79 3.66
N SER A 274 3.17 23.82 2.82
CA SER A 274 2.06 24.07 1.88
C SER A 274 1.99 23.01 0.78
N TYR A 275 3.13 22.54 0.30
CA TYR A 275 3.21 21.52 -0.74
C TYR A 275 2.62 20.17 -0.28
N ARG A 276 2.88 19.77 0.95
CA ARG A 276 2.43 18.49 1.51
C ARG A 276 1.23 18.60 2.48
N ASN A 277 0.64 19.79 2.60
CA ASN A 277 -0.47 20.05 3.53
C ASN A 277 -0.18 19.61 4.98
N LYS A 278 1.06 19.79 5.44
CA LYS A 278 1.47 19.48 6.81
C LYS A 278 1.09 20.63 7.75
N VAL A 279 -0.14 20.60 8.26
CA VAL A 279 -0.73 21.71 9.04
C VAL A 279 -0.67 21.49 10.56
N THR A 280 -0.19 20.33 11.02
CA THR A 280 -0.18 19.97 12.44
C THR A 280 0.95 18.99 12.77
N CYS A 281 1.13 18.71 14.06
CA CYS A 281 1.99 17.68 14.61
C CYS A 281 1.22 16.78 15.58
N VAL A 282 1.63 15.51 15.68
CA VAL A 282 1.29 14.60 16.76
C VAL A 282 2.61 14.18 17.40
N ASN A 283 2.87 14.72 18.59
CA ASN A 283 4.14 14.52 19.29
C ASN A 283 3.97 13.56 20.47
N THR A 284 4.35 12.31 20.28
CA THR A 284 4.25 11.29 21.31
C THR A 284 5.14 11.54 22.52
N GLU A 285 6.16 12.42 22.41
CA GLU A 285 6.96 12.88 23.57
C GLU A 285 6.16 13.74 24.56
N HIS A 286 5.02 14.26 24.18
CA HIS A 286 4.11 14.95 25.10
C HIS A 286 3.26 14.00 25.96
N ILE A 287 3.27 12.69 25.65
CA ILE A 287 2.64 11.64 26.44
C ILE A 287 3.69 10.97 27.30
N LYS A 288 3.49 10.96 28.62
CA LYS A 288 4.45 10.46 29.59
C LYS A 288 3.88 9.28 30.37
N SER A 289 4.75 8.34 30.74
CA SER A 289 4.43 7.19 31.58
C SER A 289 4.57 7.55 33.06
N THR A 290 3.65 7.03 33.89
CA THR A 290 3.82 6.99 35.35
C THR A 290 4.64 5.76 35.76
N GLU A 291 5.07 5.68 37.02
CA GLU A 291 5.73 4.49 37.57
C GLU A 291 4.83 3.24 37.57
N ALA A 292 3.52 3.41 37.48
CA ALA A 292 2.55 2.30 37.40
C ALA A 292 2.54 1.59 36.04
N PHE A 293 3.10 2.21 35.00
CA PHE A 293 3.23 1.60 33.67
C PHE A 293 4.65 1.08 33.45
N SER A 294 4.87 -0.17 33.83
CA SER A 294 6.19 -0.82 33.82
C SER A 294 6.67 -1.24 32.44
N ALA A 295 5.78 -1.51 31.49
CA ALA A 295 6.15 -1.93 30.14
C ALA A 295 6.79 -0.79 29.33
N GLY A 296 6.18 0.40 29.35
CA GLY A 296 6.66 1.58 28.65
C GLY A 296 6.11 1.74 27.23
N MET A 297 6.55 2.83 26.59
CA MET A 297 6.10 3.22 25.24
C MET A 297 7.24 3.16 24.23
N PHE A 298 6.87 3.08 22.94
CA PHE A 298 7.74 3.31 21.81
C PHE A 298 7.08 4.26 20.80
N ALA A 299 7.89 4.95 20.02
CA ALA A 299 7.41 5.78 18.90
C ALA A 299 7.26 4.90 17.65
N SER A 300 6.09 4.94 17.03
CA SER A 300 5.73 4.13 15.87
C SER A 300 5.54 5.01 14.64
N TYR A 301 6.29 4.74 13.57
CA TYR A 301 6.24 5.53 12.35
C TYR A 301 6.08 4.67 11.10
N HIS A 302 5.30 5.18 10.14
CA HIS A 302 5.28 4.72 8.75
C HIS A 302 6.16 5.66 7.93
N ILE A 303 7.30 5.19 7.43
CA ILE A 303 8.26 6.01 6.66
C ILE A 303 8.74 5.22 5.45
N TYR A 304 8.50 5.78 4.25
CA TYR A 304 8.88 5.20 2.98
C TYR A 304 10.00 6.01 2.30
N PRO A 305 10.90 5.41 1.51
CA PRO A 305 12.03 6.12 0.91
C PRO A 305 11.62 7.18 -0.12
N TYR A 306 10.45 7.03 -0.73
CA TYR A 306 9.90 7.92 -1.76
C TYR A 306 8.87 8.93 -1.22
N PHE A 307 8.48 8.83 0.04
CA PHE A 307 7.48 9.71 0.67
C PHE A 307 7.83 9.96 2.14
N PRO A 308 7.80 11.18 2.62
CA PRO A 308 7.23 12.42 2.04
C PRO A 308 8.23 13.25 1.22
N ASP A 309 9.51 12.88 1.16
CA ASP A 309 10.59 13.64 0.52
C ASP A 309 10.78 15.07 1.04
N TYR A 310 10.46 15.31 2.31
CA TYR A 310 10.55 16.68 2.88
C TYR A 310 11.94 17.29 2.75
N LEU A 311 12.99 16.51 2.97
CA LEU A 311 14.35 17.01 2.89
C LEU A 311 14.76 17.29 1.43
N GLU A 312 14.29 16.51 0.47
CA GLU A 312 14.49 16.76 -0.95
C GLU A 312 13.72 18.00 -1.41
N ILE A 313 12.46 18.15 -0.97
CA ILE A 313 11.65 19.35 -1.26
C ILE A 313 12.27 20.60 -0.63
N MET A 314 12.87 20.50 0.55
CA MET A 314 13.62 21.61 1.17
C MET A 314 14.84 21.99 0.34
N ALA A 315 15.59 21.01 -0.17
CA ALA A 315 16.73 21.23 -1.04
C ALA A 315 16.30 21.89 -2.37
N GLU A 316 15.18 21.47 -2.95
CA GLU A 316 14.58 22.12 -4.11
C GLU A 316 14.15 23.56 -3.78
N ALA A 317 13.42 23.76 -2.68
CA ALA A 317 12.93 25.09 -2.25
C ALA A 317 14.08 26.09 -2.02
N SER A 318 15.22 25.63 -1.52
CA SER A 318 16.40 26.46 -1.27
C SER A 318 17.03 27.07 -2.53
N GLN A 319 16.68 26.57 -3.70
CA GLN A 319 17.15 27.07 -4.98
C GLN A 319 16.41 28.35 -5.45
N TYR A 320 15.29 28.68 -4.78
CA TYR A 320 14.45 29.86 -5.10
C TYR A 320 14.57 30.91 -4.04
N SER A 321 14.51 32.17 -4.45
CA SER A 321 14.41 33.31 -3.53
C SER A 321 13.02 33.35 -2.86
N GLN A 322 12.94 33.93 -1.67
CA GLN A 322 11.67 34.12 -0.98
C GLN A 322 10.64 34.90 -1.81
N GLU A 323 11.08 35.87 -2.61
CA GLU A 323 10.22 36.63 -3.52
C GLU A 323 9.59 35.74 -4.60
N GLU A 324 10.35 34.79 -5.14
CA GLU A 324 9.85 33.82 -6.12
C GLU A 324 8.84 32.83 -5.50
N ILE A 325 9.11 32.38 -4.29
CA ILE A 325 8.20 31.53 -3.53
C ILE A 325 6.89 32.28 -3.23
N ASP A 326 6.97 33.49 -2.69
CA ASP A 326 5.79 34.29 -2.33
C ASP A 326 4.96 34.68 -3.57
N ALA A 327 5.59 34.96 -4.69
CA ALA A 327 4.90 35.32 -5.93
C ALA A 327 4.06 34.18 -6.50
N ARG A 328 4.41 32.92 -6.19
CA ARG A 328 3.79 31.72 -6.80
C ARG A 328 2.98 30.90 -5.83
N MET A 329 3.41 30.82 -4.59
CA MET A 329 2.79 30.02 -3.54
C MET A 329 2.20 30.86 -2.41
N GLY A 330 2.40 32.19 -2.39
CA GLY A 330 2.05 33.05 -1.25
C GLY A 330 0.58 32.93 -0.80
N GLU A 331 -0.36 32.75 -1.73
CA GLU A 331 -1.76 32.53 -1.39
C GLU A 331 -1.99 31.16 -0.75
N VAL A 332 -1.42 30.08 -1.33
CA VAL A 332 -1.51 28.72 -0.81
C VAL A 332 -0.85 28.65 0.57
N ILE A 333 0.36 29.23 0.70
CA ILE A 333 1.08 29.30 1.98
C ILE A 333 0.22 30.01 3.03
N ARG A 334 -0.33 31.18 2.71
CA ARG A 334 -1.16 31.94 3.65
C ARG A 334 -2.40 31.14 4.10
N THR A 335 -3.10 30.52 3.16
CA THR A 335 -4.28 29.70 3.45
C THR A 335 -3.93 28.47 4.30
N THR A 336 -2.83 27.79 3.98
CA THR A 336 -2.37 26.63 4.75
C THR A 336 -1.97 27.04 6.17
N LEU A 337 -1.29 28.17 6.34
CA LEU A 337 -0.85 28.66 7.65
C LEU A 337 -2.02 29.17 8.53
N GLU A 338 -3.17 29.53 7.95
CA GLU A 338 -4.39 29.86 8.73
C GLU A 338 -4.93 28.65 9.52
N TYR A 339 -4.68 27.42 9.06
CA TYR A 339 -5.05 26.18 9.77
C TYR A 339 -3.99 25.67 10.75
N ARG A 340 -2.87 26.34 10.85
CA ARG A 340 -1.70 25.96 11.62
C ARG A 340 -1.87 26.36 13.10
N SER A 341 -2.34 25.47 13.96
CA SER A 341 -2.44 25.77 15.40
C SER A 341 -1.37 25.08 16.24
N SER A 342 -1.01 23.86 15.96
CA SER A 342 -0.06 23.07 16.77
C SER A 342 1.39 23.10 16.28
N LEU A 343 1.66 23.69 15.11
CA LEU A 343 3.03 23.84 14.59
C LEU A 343 3.83 24.98 15.23
N LEU A 344 3.20 25.88 15.99
CA LEU A 344 3.85 27.08 16.50
C LEU A 344 5.00 26.79 17.48
N ASP A 345 4.89 25.71 18.23
CA ASP A 345 5.84 25.29 19.25
C ASP A 345 6.66 24.04 18.83
N ALA A 346 6.43 23.53 17.62
CA ALA A 346 7.14 22.38 17.12
C ALA A 346 8.60 22.72 16.75
N PRO A 347 9.57 21.84 17.00
CA PRO A 347 10.96 22.08 16.66
C PRO A 347 11.18 22.08 15.15
N ALA A 348 12.11 22.91 14.67
CA ALA A 348 12.52 22.89 13.27
C ALA A 348 13.28 21.61 12.94
N ILE A 349 13.02 20.98 11.78
CA ILE A 349 13.74 19.77 11.37
C ILE A 349 15.24 20.02 11.25
N GLU A 350 15.64 21.25 10.85
CA GLU A 350 17.03 21.67 10.70
C GLU A 350 17.86 21.56 11.99
N ASP A 351 17.23 21.59 13.15
CA ASP A 351 17.90 21.41 14.44
C ASP A 351 18.26 19.92 14.67
N TYR A 352 17.72 19.01 13.91
CA TYR A 352 17.85 17.56 14.06
C TYR A 352 18.53 16.85 12.89
N VAL A 353 18.85 17.54 11.81
CA VAL A 353 19.54 17.01 10.62
C VAL A 353 20.88 17.70 10.45
N TYR A 354 21.93 16.92 10.26
CA TYR A 354 23.28 17.42 10.01
C TYR A 354 23.75 17.02 8.61
N ASP A 355 24.66 17.76 8.01
CA ASP A 355 25.18 17.48 6.66
C ASP A 355 25.71 16.03 6.51
N SER A 356 26.28 15.48 7.58
CA SER A 356 26.78 14.10 7.59
C SER A 356 25.65 13.05 7.57
N ASP A 357 24.44 13.41 7.94
CA ASP A 357 23.31 12.49 8.00
C ASP A 357 22.81 12.07 6.61
N TYR A 358 23.04 12.93 5.61
CA TYR A 358 22.62 12.69 4.22
C TYR A 358 23.46 11.63 3.49
N TYR A 359 24.45 11.04 4.13
CA TYR A 359 25.31 10.06 3.45
C TYR A 359 25.24 8.71 4.16
N ASP A 360 25.02 7.68 3.36
CA ASP A 360 25.09 6.30 3.83
C ASP A 360 26.54 5.82 3.98
N SER A 361 26.71 4.57 4.43
CA SER A 361 28.03 3.95 4.63
C SER A 361 28.85 3.80 3.33
N GLN A 362 28.22 3.96 2.16
CA GLN A 362 28.85 3.91 0.86
C GLN A 362 29.11 5.32 0.30
N GLY A 363 28.76 6.37 1.01
CA GLY A 363 28.90 7.76 0.61
C GLY A 363 27.84 8.23 -0.41
N ARG A 364 26.73 7.49 -0.57
CA ARG A 364 25.62 7.90 -1.44
C ARG A 364 24.72 8.88 -0.69
N TYR A 365 24.25 9.91 -1.40
CA TYR A 365 23.27 10.85 -0.85
C TYR A 365 21.93 10.13 -0.61
N ASN A 366 21.39 10.27 0.61
CA ASN A 366 20.25 9.49 1.09
C ASN A 366 19.41 10.32 2.07
N THR A 367 18.38 10.97 1.58
CA THR A 367 17.45 11.78 2.38
C THR A 367 16.61 10.94 3.33
N TYR A 368 16.29 9.69 2.96
CA TYR A 368 15.57 8.74 3.80
C TYR A 368 16.33 8.44 5.12
N LEU A 369 17.62 8.13 5.00
CA LEU A 369 18.48 7.89 6.16
C LEU A 369 18.61 9.14 7.04
N ALA A 370 18.77 10.33 6.43
CA ALA A 370 18.84 11.59 7.16
C ALA A 370 17.55 11.84 7.97
N TYR A 371 16.39 11.59 7.36
CA TYR A 371 15.11 11.73 8.03
C TYR A 371 14.92 10.73 9.18
N LEU A 372 15.27 9.47 8.99
CA LEU A 372 15.25 8.45 10.04
C LEU A 372 16.15 8.83 11.23
N ARG A 373 17.35 9.36 10.96
CA ARG A 373 18.27 9.85 11.99
C ARG A 373 17.68 11.03 12.78
N ALA A 374 17.00 11.95 12.09
CA ALA A 374 16.31 13.07 12.74
C ALA A 374 15.20 12.57 13.67
N ILE A 375 14.32 11.69 13.20
CA ILE A 375 13.25 11.10 14.01
C ILE A 375 13.83 10.36 15.21
N ASN A 376 14.81 9.49 15.02
CA ASN A 376 15.39 8.77 16.15
C ASN A 376 16.13 9.69 17.12
N ARG A 377 16.82 10.73 16.66
CA ARG A 377 17.51 11.72 17.50
C ARG A 377 16.54 12.52 18.35
N TYR A 378 15.38 12.85 17.79
CA TYR A 378 14.34 13.59 18.48
C TYR A 378 13.74 12.83 19.67
N HIS A 379 13.40 11.56 19.49
CA HIS A 379 12.74 10.76 20.52
C HIS A 379 13.68 10.32 21.65
N ASN A 380 13.15 10.28 22.87
CA ASN A 380 13.82 9.70 24.06
C ASN A 380 13.44 8.25 24.30
N MET A 381 12.41 7.74 23.63
CA MET A 381 11.95 6.36 23.66
C MET A 381 12.43 5.58 22.42
N PRO A 382 12.32 4.24 22.39
CA PRO A 382 12.62 3.46 21.19
C PRO A 382 11.77 3.92 20.00
N VAL A 383 12.39 4.01 18.83
CA VAL A 383 11.68 4.26 17.56
C VAL A 383 11.57 2.96 16.79
N VAL A 384 10.37 2.58 16.38
CA VAL A 384 10.09 1.44 15.51
C VAL A 384 9.47 1.96 14.22
N ILE A 385 10.08 1.63 13.09
CA ILE A 385 9.50 1.92 11.78
C ILE A 385 8.50 0.82 11.47
N SER A 386 7.27 1.06 11.86
CA SER A 386 6.18 0.07 11.78
C SER A 386 5.62 -0.13 10.38
N GLU A 387 6.02 0.70 9.42
CA GLU A 387 5.89 0.44 7.98
C GLU A 387 7.07 1.03 7.21
N TYR A 388 7.65 0.22 6.33
CA TYR A 388 8.59 0.61 5.28
C TYR A 388 8.50 -0.40 4.14
N GLY A 389 8.85 -0.02 2.93
CA GLY A 389 8.84 -0.95 1.80
C GLY A 389 8.89 -0.25 0.45
N VAL A 390 8.99 -1.04 -0.60
CA VAL A 390 8.88 -0.65 -2.01
C VAL A 390 8.08 -1.70 -2.76
N THR A 391 7.56 -1.37 -3.94
CA THR A 391 6.58 -2.20 -4.65
C THR A 391 7.03 -2.58 -6.05
N THR A 392 6.64 -3.78 -6.50
CA THR A 392 7.02 -4.36 -7.79
C THR A 392 6.02 -4.10 -8.92
N GLY A 393 4.99 -3.30 -8.73
CA GLY A 393 4.01 -2.98 -9.78
C GLY A 393 4.68 -2.37 -11.02
N ARG A 394 4.10 -2.60 -12.20
CA ARG A 394 4.59 -2.06 -13.48
C ARG A 394 4.45 -0.55 -13.56
N GLY A 395 3.37 -0.02 -13.03
CA GLY A 395 3.18 1.42 -12.87
C GLY A 395 4.15 1.99 -11.83
N MET A 396 4.31 3.31 -11.85
CA MET A 396 5.08 4.06 -10.86
C MET A 396 4.25 5.24 -10.39
N ALA A 397 4.19 5.47 -9.08
CA ALA A 397 3.42 6.56 -8.49
C ALA A 397 4.32 7.65 -7.87
N GLN A 398 5.47 7.26 -7.34
CA GLN A 398 6.44 8.19 -6.77
C GLN A 398 7.86 7.69 -7.03
N GLN A 399 8.78 8.61 -7.20
CA GLN A 399 10.16 8.33 -7.49
C GLN A 399 11.06 8.83 -6.35
N ASP A 400 11.94 7.95 -5.87
CA ASP A 400 13.09 8.35 -5.05
C ASP A 400 14.26 8.69 -6.00
N VAL A 401 14.46 9.97 -6.22
CA VAL A 401 15.46 10.47 -7.19
C VAL A 401 16.91 10.24 -6.75
N ASN A 402 17.15 9.98 -5.47
CA ASN A 402 18.48 9.85 -4.89
C ASN A 402 18.99 8.42 -4.91
N THR A 403 18.14 7.46 -4.56
CA THR A 403 18.55 6.05 -4.41
C THR A 403 17.81 5.10 -5.35
N GLY A 404 16.77 5.56 -6.04
CA GLY A 404 15.97 4.77 -6.98
C GLY A 404 15.01 3.77 -6.31
N ARG A 405 14.75 3.90 -5.01
CA ARG A 405 13.79 3.08 -4.26
C ARG A 405 12.38 3.65 -4.41
N ASN A 406 11.79 3.39 -5.58
CA ASN A 406 10.57 4.02 -6.03
C ASN A 406 9.29 3.33 -5.48
N GLN A 407 8.17 4.04 -5.55
CA GLN A 407 6.86 3.43 -5.43
C GLN A 407 6.41 2.89 -6.80
N GLY A 408 6.83 1.66 -7.10
CA GLY A 408 6.55 0.97 -8.36
C GLY A 408 7.67 1.00 -9.38
N HIS A 409 7.46 0.32 -10.49
CA HIS A 409 8.40 0.09 -11.58
C HIS A 409 9.75 -0.49 -11.10
N MET A 410 9.67 -1.49 -10.24
CA MET A 410 10.82 -2.24 -9.74
C MET A 410 10.61 -3.73 -9.97
N THR A 411 11.66 -4.43 -10.39
CA THR A 411 11.65 -5.88 -10.45
C THR A 411 11.62 -6.49 -9.04
N GLU A 412 11.25 -7.75 -8.92
CA GLU A 412 11.29 -8.45 -7.63
C GLU A 412 12.69 -8.46 -7.00
N GLN A 413 13.73 -8.51 -7.84
CA GLN A 413 15.12 -8.44 -7.37
C GLN A 413 15.49 -7.05 -6.87
N GLU A 414 15.05 -6.00 -7.57
CA GLU A 414 15.26 -4.60 -7.15
C GLU A 414 14.49 -4.32 -5.87
N GLN A 415 13.24 -4.81 -5.73
CA GLN A 415 12.49 -4.75 -4.48
C GLN A 415 13.27 -5.37 -3.32
N GLY A 416 13.80 -6.58 -3.49
CA GLY A 416 14.56 -7.28 -2.44
C GLY A 416 15.79 -6.49 -2.00
N LYS A 417 16.56 -5.94 -2.95
CA LYS A 417 17.72 -5.10 -2.66
C LYS A 417 17.33 -3.82 -1.93
N ALA A 418 16.28 -3.13 -2.42
CA ALA A 418 15.80 -1.89 -1.83
C ALA A 418 15.25 -2.10 -0.41
N VAL A 419 14.52 -3.19 -0.16
CA VAL A 419 14.03 -3.55 1.19
C VAL A 419 15.20 -3.80 2.15
N VAL A 420 16.25 -4.50 1.72
CA VAL A 420 17.46 -4.70 2.53
C VAL A 420 18.16 -3.37 2.80
N GLU A 421 18.27 -2.50 1.81
CA GLU A 421 18.87 -1.17 2.01
C GLU A 421 18.05 -0.30 2.98
N CYS A 422 16.71 -0.28 2.85
CA CYS A 422 15.83 0.43 3.79
C CYS A 422 15.99 -0.10 5.22
N TYR A 423 16.03 -1.42 5.40
CA TYR A 423 16.28 -2.03 6.71
C TYR A 423 17.62 -1.59 7.30
N ARG A 424 18.70 -1.59 6.50
CA ARG A 424 20.02 -1.08 6.95
C ARG A 424 19.94 0.38 7.38
N ASP A 425 19.30 1.23 6.58
CA ASP A 425 19.13 2.65 6.91
C ASP A 425 18.39 2.83 8.25
N ILE A 426 17.35 2.04 8.51
CA ILE A 426 16.58 2.05 9.76
C ILE A 426 17.49 1.67 10.95
N MET A 427 18.29 0.62 10.80
CA MET A 427 19.19 0.17 11.86
C MET A 427 20.37 1.12 12.05
N ASP A 428 20.95 1.66 10.97
CA ASP A 428 22.02 2.66 10.99
C ASP A 428 21.55 4.01 11.60
N ALA A 429 20.27 4.31 11.53
CA ALA A 429 19.66 5.43 12.22
C ALA A 429 19.50 5.20 13.73
N GLY A 430 19.71 3.97 14.23
CA GLY A 430 19.60 3.60 15.64
C GLY A 430 18.17 3.29 16.10
N CYS A 431 17.26 2.97 15.17
CA CYS A 431 15.90 2.53 15.50
C CYS A 431 15.91 1.17 16.21
N ALA A 432 14.89 0.89 17.01
CA ALA A 432 14.75 -0.35 17.78
C ALA A 432 14.20 -1.53 16.95
N GLY A 433 13.90 -1.30 15.70
CA GLY A 433 13.43 -2.30 14.75
C GLY A 433 12.45 -1.73 13.72
N SER A 434 11.89 -2.65 12.95
CA SER A 434 10.97 -2.28 11.86
C SER A 434 9.98 -3.40 11.53
N CYS A 435 8.88 -3.06 10.85
CA CYS A 435 7.97 -4.01 10.21
C CYS A 435 7.90 -3.70 8.72
N LEU A 436 8.22 -4.70 7.91
CA LEU A 436 8.13 -4.59 6.45
C LEU A 436 6.67 -4.60 6.01
N PHE A 437 6.26 -3.60 5.28
CA PHE A 437 5.00 -3.57 4.56
C PHE A 437 5.20 -4.19 3.18
N ILE A 438 4.68 -5.40 2.86
CA ILE A 438 3.76 -6.25 3.60
C ILE A 438 4.06 -7.73 3.27
N TRP A 439 3.45 -8.70 3.97
CA TRP A 439 3.66 -10.12 3.69
C TRP A 439 3.20 -10.51 2.30
N GLN A 440 1.92 -10.23 1.97
CA GLN A 440 1.32 -10.65 0.71
C GLN A 440 0.85 -9.47 -0.14
N ASP A 441 0.81 -9.68 -1.45
CA ASP A 441 0.16 -8.76 -2.39
C ASP A 441 -1.36 -8.69 -2.09
N GLU A 442 -1.95 -7.51 -2.26
CA GLU A 442 -3.37 -7.28 -1.94
C GLU A 442 -4.10 -6.66 -3.14
N TRP A 443 -4.80 -7.46 -3.91
CA TRP A 443 -5.46 -7.04 -5.16
C TRP A 443 -6.52 -5.95 -4.98
N PHE A 444 -7.13 -5.82 -3.81
CA PHE A 444 -8.13 -4.78 -3.56
C PHE A 444 -7.53 -3.36 -3.49
N LYS A 445 -6.23 -3.23 -3.29
CA LYS A 445 -5.55 -1.95 -3.17
C LYS A 445 -5.51 -1.18 -4.49
N ARG A 446 -5.31 0.12 -4.40
CA ARG A 446 -5.31 1.08 -5.50
C ARG A 446 -4.32 2.19 -5.23
N THR A 447 -3.75 2.72 -6.29
CA THR A 447 -2.79 3.83 -6.23
C THR A 447 -3.47 5.14 -6.60
N TRP A 448 -3.07 6.25 -5.98
CA TRP A 448 -3.64 7.58 -6.21
C TRP A 448 -3.67 7.99 -7.69
N ASN A 449 -2.66 7.61 -8.47
CA ASN A 449 -2.52 7.99 -9.88
C ASN A 449 -3.24 7.06 -10.87
N THR A 450 -3.81 5.95 -10.41
CA THR A 450 -4.57 5.00 -11.24
C THR A 450 -6.02 4.82 -10.77
N MET A 451 -6.33 5.15 -9.51
CA MET A 451 -7.63 4.84 -8.90
C MET A 451 -8.83 5.52 -9.59
N HIS A 452 -8.61 6.65 -10.26
CA HIS A 452 -9.66 7.34 -11.01
C HIS A 452 -10.06 6.60 -12.30
N ALA A 453 -9.20 5.70 -12.77
CA ALA A 453 -9.36 4.95 -14.01
C ALA A 453 -9.90 3.53 -13.81
N VAL A 454 -10.21 3.11 -12.59
CA VAL A 454 -10.69 1.77 -12.28
C VAL A 454 -12.06 1.80 -11.60
N ASP A 455 -12.83 0.73 -11.76
CA ASP A 455 -14.06 0.52 -11.01
C ASP A 455 -13.69 0.10 -9.58
N LEU A 456 -13.85 1.04 -8.63
CA LEU A 456 -13.49 0.83 -7.23
C LEU A 456 -14.27 -0.29 -6.55
N GLY A 457 -15.39 -0.74 -7.13
CA GLY A 457 -16.19 -1.86 -6.64
C GLY A 457 -15.70 -3.24 -7.08
N SER A 458 -14.67 -3.33 -7.94
CA SER A 458 -14.20 -4.58 -8.53
C SER A 458 -12.69 -4.85 -8.34
N THR A 459 -11.94 -3.95 -7.72
CA THR A 459 -10.47 -4.04 -7.62
C THR A 459 -9.99 -5.32 -6.94
N ALA A 460 -10.77 -5.95 -6.08
CA ALA A 460 -10.42 -7.22 -5.46
C ALA A 460 -10.47 -8.44 -6.43
N TYR A 461 -11.09 -8.29 -7.60
CA TYR A 461 -11.41 -9.41 -8.48
C TYR A 461 -10.45 -9.59 -9.66
N TRP A 462 -9.43 -8.74 -9.77
CA TRP A 462 -8.40 -8.80 -10.81
C TRP A 462 -7.10 -8.15 -10.35
N SER A 463 -6.00 -8.54 -10.93
CA SER A 463 -4.68 -8.00 -10.59
C SER A 463 -4.36 -6.84 -11.52
N ASP A 464 -4.43 -5.61 -11.01
CA ASP A 464 -4.10 -4.40 -11.75
C ASP A 464 -2.60 -4.11 -11.72
N TYR A 465 -1.86 -4.60 -12.72
CA TYR A 465 -0.41 -4.46 -12.75
C TYR A 465 0.09 -3.03 -13.01
N GLN A 466 -0.79 -2.11 -13.40
CA GLN A 466 -0.50 -0.68 -13.45
C GLN A 466 -0.60 -0.01 -12.07
N THR A 467 -1.32 -0.63 -11.14
CA THR A 467 -1.53 -0.16 -9.77
C THR A 467 -0.48 -0.77 -8.86
N ASN A 468 0.55 -0.02 -8.54
CA ASN A 468 1.68 -0.53 -7.75
C ASN A 468 1.33 -0.85 -6.29
N GLU A 469 0.34 -0.19 -5.65
CA GLU A 469 -0.09 -0.50 -4.26
C GLU A 469 -0.48 -1.96 -4.04
N GLN A 470 -0.86 -2.70 -5.07
CA GLN A 470 -1.18 -4.12 -4.96
C GLN A 470 0.05 -5.01 -4.72
N PHE A 471 1.29 -4.53 -4.98
CA PHE A 471 2.47 -5.38 -5.15
C PHE A 471 3.59 -5.13 -4.15
N PHE A 472 3.26 -4.71 -2.94
CA PHE A 472 4.22 -4.58 -1.84
C PHE A 472 4.68 -5.92 -1.25
N GLY A 473 3.89 -6.99 -1.42
CA GLY A 473 4.12 -8.28 -0.80
C GLY A 473 5.47 -8.92 -1.14
N LEU A 474 5.94 -9.77 -0.23
CA LEU A 474 6.98 -10.77 -0.50
C LEU A 474 6.38 -12.05 -1.09
N LEU A 475 5.10 -12.29 -0.82
CA LEU A 475 4.26 -13.32 -1.41
C LEU A 475 3.36 -12.66 -2.47
N THR A 476 3.40 -13.17 -3.71
CA THR A 476 2.51 -12.74 -4.79
C THR A 476 1.44 -13.79 -5.07
N PHE A 477 0.37 -13.36 -5.75
CA PHE A 477 -0.64 -14.23 -6.32
C PHE A 477 -0.60 -14.10 -7.83
N ASP A 478 -0.07 -15.15 -8.49
CA ASP A 478 -0.06 -15.23 -9.95
C ASP A 478 -1.40 -15.79 -10.44
N PRO A 479 -1.94 -15.34 -11.61
CA PRO A 479 -3.17 -15.86 -12.18
C PRO A 479 -3.10 -17.37 -12.48
N GLY A 480 -4.27 -18.04 -12.42
CA GLY A 480 -4.38 -19.47 -12.61
C GLY A 480 -4.26 -20.26 -11.31
N LYS A 481 -4.78 -21.50 -11.29
CA LYS A 481 -4.83 -22.33 -10.06
C LYS A 481 -3.48 -22.86 -9.61
N GLU A 482 -2.68 -23.33 -10.54
CA GLU A 482 -1.38 -23.97 -10.28
C GLU A 482 -0.31 -23.37 -11.21
N GLU A 483 -0.68 -23.05 -12.45
CA GLU A 483 0.19 -22.49 -13.47
C GLU A 483 -0.51 -21.33 -14.17
N SER A 484 0.25 -20.35 -14.59
CA SER A 484 -0.24 -19.23 -15.41
C SER A 484 -0.58 -19.71 -16.82
N VAL A 485 -1.58 -19.09 -17.46
CA VAL A 485 -2.04 -19.48 -18.81
C VAL A 485 -1.00 -19.19 -19.89
N CYS A 486 -0.03 -18.32 -19.60
CA CYS A 486 1.07 -17.97 -20.49
C CYS A 486 2.24 -17.38 -19.70
N CYS A 487 3.44 -17.68 -20.17
CA CYS A 487 4.68 -17.04 -19.72
C CYS A 487 5.37 -16.41 -20.93
N VAL A 488 5.76 -15.13 -20.82
CA VAL A 488 6.50 -14.43 -21.87
C VAL A 488 8.00 -14.71 -21.69
N ASP A 489 8.44 -15.86 -22.17
CA ASP A 489 9.81 -16.36 -22.00
C ASP A 489 10.53 -16.66 -23.31
N GLY A 490 9.81 -16.59 -24.45
CA GLY A 490 10.29 -16.86 -25.80
C GLY A 490 10.03 -18.31 -26.25
N ASP A 491 9.35 -19.13 -25.44
CA ASP A 491 8.89 -20.48 -25.83
C ASP A 491 7.37 -20.45 -26.06
N PRO A 492 6.89 -20.63 -27.31
CA PRO A 492 5.47 -20.58 -27.60
C PRO A 492 4.74 -21.90 -27.28
N ALA A 493 5.26 -22.76 -26.42
CA ALA A 493 4.72 -24.08 -26.14
C ALA A 493 3.31 -24.08 -25.53
N GLU A 494 2.95 -23.04 -24.77
CA GLU A 494 1.62 -22.90 -24.18
C GLU A 494 0.54 -22.41 -25.16
N TRP A 495 0.96 -21.98 -26.37
CA TRP A 495 0.03 -21.50 -27.38
C TRP A 495 -0.55 -22.64 -28.19
N THR A 496 -1.86 -22.61 -28.41
CA THR A 496 -2.59 -23.64 -29.13
C THR A 496 -3.21 -23.09 -30.40
N PRO A 497 -3.58 -23.93 -31.39
CA PRO A 497 -4.33 -23.47 -32.59
C PRO A 497 -5.67 -22.80 -32.27
N GLU A 498 -6.22 -23.04 -31.07
CA GLU A 498 -7.51 -22.42 -30.63
C GLU A 498 -7.33 -20.94 -30.27
N ASP A 499 -6.11 -20.53 -29.95
CA ASP A 499 -5.76 -19.14 -29.63
C ASP A 499 -5.56 -18.28 -30.89
N LEU A 500 -5.54 -18.88 -32.09
CA LEU A 500 -5.32 -18.19 -33.35
C LEU A 500 -6.49 -17.26 -33.68
N VAL A 501 -6.20 -15.96 -33.78
CA VAL A 501 -7.15 -14.90 -34.13
C VAL A 501 -7.12 -14.59 -35.61
N PHE A 502 -5.93 -14.54 -36.17
CA PHE A 502 -5.70 -14.00 -37.51
C PHE A 502 -4.54 -14.73 -38.19
N SER A 503 -4.71 -15.02 -39.48
CA SER A 503 -3.64 -15.56 -40.34
C SER A 503 -3.74 -14.96 -41.71
N GLN A 504 -2.66 -14.37 -42.19
CA GLN A 504 -2.56 -13.81 -43.54
C GLN A 504 -1.13 -14.02 -44.09
N GLU A 505 -1.01 -14.73 -45.22
CA GLU A 505 0.28 -15.07 -45.85
C GLU A 505 1.20 -15.83 -44.85
N ASP A 506 2.30 -15.20 -44.44
CA ASP A 506 3.29 -15.71 -43.47
C ASP A 506 3.19 -15.09 -42.09
N LEU A 507 2.11 -14.34 -41.79
CA LEU A 507 1.87 -13.67 -40.53
C LEU A 507 0.70 -14.31 -39.78
N GLU A 508 0.91 -14.72 -38.55
CA GLU A 508 -0.13 -15.24 -37.63
C GLU A 508 -0.14 -14.41 -36.35
N LEU A 509 -1.35 -14.14 -35.85
CA LEU A 509 -1.60 -13.52 -34.56
C LEU A 509 -2.48 -14.43 -33.72
N SER A 510 -2.02 -14.81 -32.54
CA SER A 510 -2.80 -15.50 -31.51
C SER A 510 -3.00 -14.58 -30.30
N MET A 511 -4.07 -14.80 -29.54
CA MET A 511 -4.41 -14.01 -28.35
C MET A 511 -5.09 -14.87 -27.29
N LYS A 512 -4.73 -14.63 -26.03
CA LYS A 512 -5.42 -15.15 -24.84
C LYS A 512 -5.29 -14.17 -23.68
N TYR A 513 -5.91 -14.46 -22.54
CA TYR A 513 -5.91 -13.57 -21.39
C TYR A 513 -6.19 -14.31 -20.07
N ASP A 514 -5.84 -13.67 -18.97
CA ASP A 514 -6.15 -14.08 -17.60
C ASP A 514 -6.57 -12.88 -16.72
N GLU A 515 -6.55 -13.05 -15.41
CA GLU A 515 -6.94 -12.03 -14.44
C GLU A 515 -5.96 -10.85 -14.33
N LYS A 516 -4.81 -10.90 -15.02
CA LYS A 516 -3.75 -9.89 -14.94
C LYS A 516 -3.39 -9.27 -16.29
N PHE A 517 -3.36 -10.09 -17.35
CA PHE A 517 -2.85 -9.69 -18.65
C PHE A 517 -3.70 -10.13 -19.83
N LEU A 518 -3.59 -9.36 -20.92
CA LEU A 518 -3.82 -9.85 -22.27
C LEU A 518 -2.49 -10.27 -22.86
N TYR A 519 -2.47 -11.44 -23.51
CA TYR A 519 -1.30 -12.02 -24.16
C TYR A 519 -1.47 -12.08 -25.66
N PHE A 520 -0.38 -11.80 -26.39
CA PHE A 520 -0.32 -11.88 -27.85
C PHE A 520 0.90 -12.70 -28.25
N LEU A 521 0.74 -13.60 -29.22
CA LEU A 521 1.82 -14.23 -29.94
C LEU A 521 1.73 -13.82 -31.41
N VAL A 522 2.79 -13.22 -31.93
CA VAL A 522 2.92 -12.97 -33.37
C VAL A 522 3.99 -13.88 -33.92
N LYS A 523 3.64 -14.63 -34.98
CA LYS A 523 4.59 -15.45 -35.72
C LYS A 523 4.77 -14.88 -37.13
N LYS A 524 6.03 -14.61 -37.49
CA LYS A 524 6.39 -14.08 -38.80
C LYS A 524 7.78 -14.58 -39.20
N PRO A 525 7.87 -15.67 -40.04
CA PRO A 525 9.14 -16.22 -40.47
C PRO A 525 10.03 -15.19 -41.15
N GLY A 526 11.30 -15.17 -40.75
CA GLY A 526 12.33 -14.30 -41.34
C GLY A 526 12.19 -12.80 -40.98
N PHE A 527 11.34 -12.44 -39.99
CA PHE A 527 11.23 -11.07 -39.52
C PHE A 527 12.43 -10.70 -38.63
N ARG A 528 12.96 -9.49 -38.81
CA ARG A 528 14.13 -8.99 -38.07
C ARG A 528 13.66 -8.06 -36.95
N TRP A 529 13.34 -8.64 -35.80
CA TRP A 529 12.73 -7.93 -34.68
C TRP A 529 13.50 -6.70 -34.19
N GLU A 530 14.82 -6.67 -34.39
CA GLU A 530 15.66 -5.52 -34.01
C GLU A 530 15.70 -4.39 -35.05
N GLU A 531 15.25 -4.64 -36.28
CA GLU A 531 15.42 -3.71 -37.41
C GLU A 531 14.09 -3.32 -38.07
N ASP A 532 13.16 -4.27 -38.18
CA ASP A 532 11.86 -4.06 -38.83
C ASP A 532 10.81 -3.64 -37.79
N THR A 533 9.77 -2.96 -38.24
CA THR A 533 8.66 -2.53 -37.37
C THR A 533 7.42 -3.35 -37.63
N LEU A 534 6.82 -3.89 -36.57
CA LEU A 534 5.54 -4.57 -36.59
C LEU A 534 4.49 -3.74 -35.83
N PHE A 535 3.28 -3.68 -36.36
CA PHE A 535 2.13 -2.98 -35.78
C PHE A 535 1.04 -3.98 -35.41
N ILE A 536 0.47 -3.81 -34.19
CA ILE A 536 -0.71 -4.55 -33.75
C ILE A 536 -1.77 -3.51 -33.34
N PRO A 537 -2.68 -3.13 -34.26
CA PRO A 537 -3.81 -2.26 -33.93
C PRO A 537 -4.83 -3.00 -33.08
N ILE A 538 -5.41 -2.32 -32.09
CA ILE A 538 -6.46 -2.82 -31.20
C ILE A 538 -7.60 -1.82 -31.16
N ASP A 539 -8.84 -2.30 -31.43
CA ASP A 539 -10.09 -1.55 -31.34
C ASP A 539 -10.88 -2.13 -30.14
N THR A 540 -11.07 -1.33 -29.10
CA THR A 540 -11.74 -1.71 -27.86
C THR A 540 -13.10 -1.02 -27.70
N THR A 541 -13.30 0.18 -28.26
CA THR A 541 -14.54 0.94 -28.13
C THR A 541 -15.14 1.31 -29.49
N PRO A 542 -16.47 1.26 -29.66
CA PRO A 542 -17.13 1.67 -30.90
C PRO A 542 -17.21 3.19 -31.11
N LYS A 543 -16.80 4.02 -30.14
CA LYS A 543 -17.07 5.46 -30.12
C LYS A 543 -15.86 6.33 -30.46
N SER A 544 -14.65 5.84 -30.30
CA SER A 544 -13.41 6.54 -30.63
C SER A 544 -12.55 5.70 -31.57
N GLY A 545 -11.36 6.18 -31.88
CA GLY A 545 -10.39 5.46 -32.67
C GLY A 545 -10.18 6.06 -34.05
N SER A 546 -9.11 5.64 -34.72
CA SER A 546 -8.75 6.10 -36.06
C SER A 546 -8.36 4.95 -36.97
N THR A 547 -8.71 5.06 -38.25
CA THR A 547 -8.27 4.14 -39.30
C THR A 547 -6.88 4.46 -39.84
N TYR A 548 -6.19 5.47 -39.29
CA TYR A 548 -4.88 5.92 -39.73
C TYR A 548 -4.06 6.47 -38.57
N CYS A 549 -2.83 5.99 -38.41
CA CYS A 549 -1.83 6.54 -37.50
C CYS A 549 -0.87 7.44 -38.28
N ARG A 550 -0.89 8.75 -37.97
CA ARG A 550 -0.06 9.75 -38.66
C ARG A 550 1.43 9.58 -38.37
N GLU A 551 1.78 9.23 -37.14
CA GLU A 551 3.15 9.13 -36.64
C GLU A 551 3.96 8.07 -37.41
N TYR A 552 3.30 7.01 -37.86
CA TYR A 552 3.94 5.89 -38.59
C TYR A 552 3.45 5.77 -40.04
N GLY A 553 2.46 6.56 -40.46
CA GLY A 553 1.93 6.49 -41.83
C GLY A 553 1.21 5.17 -42.14
N VAL A 554 0.65 4.49 -41.12
CA VAL A 554 0.01 3.18 -41.26
C VAL A 554 -1.50 3.29 -41.18
N SER A 555 -2.20 2.47 -41.99
CA SER A 555 -3.66 2.45 -42.07
C SER A 555 -4.22 1.13 -41.55
N PHE A 556 -5.42 1.19 -40.98
CA PHE A 556 -6.15 0.05 -40.41
C PHE A 556 -7.48 -0.18 -41.08
N GLU A 557 -7.97 -1.40 -41.05
CA GLU A 557 -9.30 -1.73 -41.56
C GLU A 557 -10.42 -1.13 -40.70
N ARG A 558 -10.20 -1.07 -39.39
CA ARG A 558 -11.12 -0.51 -38.39
C ARG A 558 -10.49 0.69 -37.68
N ALA A 559 -11.32 1.52 -37.07
CA ALA A 559 -10.88 2.58 -36.19
C ALA A 559 -10.35 1.97 -34.92
N CYS A 560 -9.03 1.97 -34.73
CA CYS A 560 -8.40 1.43 -33.54
C CYS A 560 -8.14 2.52 -32.49
N ASP A 561 -8.17 2.11 -31.23
CA ASP A 561 -7.93 2.95 -30.05
C ASP A 561 -6.48 2.87 -29.59
N PHE A 562 -5.87 1.70 -29.72
CA PHE A 562 -4.49 1.44 -29.32
C PHE A 562 -3.68 0.86 -30.46
N LEU A 563 -2.38 1.13 -30.43
CA LEU A 563 -1.44 0.60 -31.39
C LEU A 563 -0.18 0.09 -30.64
N ILE A 564 0.04 -1.22 -30.66
CA ILE A 564 1.33 -1.77 -30.25
C ILE A 564 2.31 -1.58 -31.42
N VAL A 565 3.43 -0.96 -31.15
CA VAL A 565 4.54 -0.76 -32.08
C VAL A 565 5.72 -1.57 -31.55
N LEU A 566 6.11 -2.61 -32.26
CA LEU A 566 7.30 -3.40 -31.95
C LEU A 566 8.44 -2.96 -32.85
N HIS A 567 9.51 -2.41 -32.24
CA HIS A 567 10.70 -1.95 -32.94
C HIS A 567 11.93 -2.12 -32.05
N GLY A 568 12.56 -3.28 -32.13
CA GLY A 568 13.70 -3.61 -31.27
C GLY A 568 13.35 -3.69 -29.78
N ARG A 569 14.37 -3.85 -28.94
CA ARG A 569 14.21 -4.06 -27.49
C ARG A 569 13.91 -2.79 -26.71
N GLU A 570 14.39 -1.65 -27.20
CA GLU A 570 14.40 -0.39 -26.43
C GLU A 570 13.29 0.58 -26.87
N ASP A 571 12.65 0.37 -28.04
CA ASP A 571 11.75 1.36 -28.65
C ASP A 571 10.34 0.83 -28.90
N SER A 572 10.05 -0.37 -28.41
CA SER A 572 8.72 -0.97 -28.50
C SER A 572 7.76 -0.36 -27.48
N ARG A 573 6.54 -0.05 -27.90
CA ARG A 573 5.56 0.62 -27.02
C ARG A 573 4.11 0.39 -27.42
N VAL A 574 3.20 0.72 -26.51
CA VAL A 574 1.77 0.90 -26.78
C VAL A 574 1.49 2.38 -26.89
N LEU A 575 0.78 2.76 -27.96
CA LEU A 575 0.25 4.10 -28.16
C LEU A 575 -1.28 4.08 -28.04
N VAL A 576 -1.85 5.20 -27.65
CA VAL A 576 -3.30 5.41 -27.56
C VAL A 576 -3.74 6.51 -28.51
N GLN A 577 -4.88 6.34 -29.16
CA GLN A 577 -5.49 7.37 -29.98
C GLN A 577 -5.81 8.60 -29.10
N ARG A 578 -5.47 9.81 -29.59
CA ARG A 578 -5.43 11.04 -28.78
C ARG A 578 -6.71 11.33 -27.99
N ARG A 579 -7.90 11.08 -28.57
CA ARG A 579 -9.17 11.30 -27.87
C ARG A 579 -9.36 10.31 -26.71
N TYR A 580 -8.74 9.15 -26.80
CA TYR A 580 -8.86 8.07 -25.80
C TYR A 580 -7.67 8.02 -24.82
N GLU A 581 -6.88 9.08 -24.76
CA GLU A 581 -5.76 9.23 -23.84
C GLU A 581 -6.27 9.74 -22.47
N ALA A 582 -6.14 8.90 -21.43
CA ALA A 582 -6.74 9.13 -20.12
C ALA A 582 -6.10 10.32 -19.35
N LEU A 583 -4.78 10.51 -19.45
CA LEU A 583 -4.09 11.63 -18.78
C LEU A 583 -4.53 12.97 -19.35
N LEU A 584 -4.74 13.04 -20.68
CA LEU A 584 -5.24 14.23 -21.33
C LEU A 584 -6.64 14.60 -20.83
N SER A 585 -7.54 13.62 -20.71
CA SER A 585 -8.90 13.89 -20.23
C SER A 585 -8.91 14.32 -18.75
N THR A 586 -8.12 13.68 -17.90
CA THR A 586 -8.16 13.87 -16.45
C THR A 586 -7.33 15.07 -15.98
N TYR A 587 -6.16 15.30 -16.58
CA TYR A 587 -5.17 16.25 -16.09
C TYR A 587 -4.63 17.21 -17.14
N SER A 588 -5.42 17.51 -18.20
CA SER A 588 -4.99 18.37 -19.31
C SER A 588 -4.50 19.74 -18.88
N LYS A 589 -5.13 20.36 -17.88
CA LYS A 589 -4.71 21.68 -17.36
C LYS A 589 -3.31 21.65 -16.73
N VAL A 590 -2.95 20.55 -16.09
CA VAL A 590 -1.67 20.40 -15.40
C VAL A 590 -0.55 20.03 -16.38
N TYR A 591 -0.78 19.03 -17.24
CA TYR A 591 0.27 18.46 -18.10
C TYR A 591 0.33 19.03 -19.51
N TYR A 592 -0.80 19.58 -20.01
CA TYR A 592 -0.89 20.09 -21.38
C TYR A 592 -1.25 21.59 -21.44
N LEU A 593 -1.50 22.23 -20.28
CA LEU A 593 -1.76 23.67 -20.11
C LEU A 593 -2.97 24.19 -20.88
N TYR A 594 -3.95 23.34 -21.18
CA TYR A 594 -5.25 23.71 -21.75
C TYR A 594 -6.37 22.86 -21.17
N ASP A 595 -7.61 23.28 -21.37
CA ASP A 595 -8.78 22.51 -20.93
C ASP A 595 -9.28 21.63 -22.08
N ALA A 596 -9.06 20.31 -21.97
CA ALA A 596 -9.43 19.36 -23.01
C ALA A 596 -10.96 19.22 -23.16
N TYR A 597 -11.74 19.54 -22.15
CA TYR A 597 -13.21 19.54 -22.26
C TYR A 597 -13.77 20.75 -23.02
N LEU A 598 -13.07 21.88 -23.02
CA LEU A 598 -13.41 23.04 -23.82
C LEU A 598 -12.99 22.87 -25.29
N THR A 599 -11.95 22.12 -25.53
CA THR A 599 -11.39 21.84 -26.86
C THR A 599 -11.06 20.34 -26.99
N PRO A 600 -12.10 19.48 -27.05
CA PRO A 600 -11.87 18.04 -27.11
C PRO A 600 -11.17 17.64 -28.41
N PRO A 601 -10.31 16.62 -28.38
CA PRO A 601 -9.76 16.03 -29.59
C PRO A 601 -10.88 15.49 -30.51
N GLU A 602 -10.63 15.47 -31.80
CA GLU A 602 -11.57 14.87 -32.80
C GLU A 602 -11.70 13.37 -32.52
N ALA A 603 -12.91 12.83 -32.67
CA ALA A 603 -13.23 11.43 -32.39
C ALA A 603 -12.39 10.44 -33.23
N ASP A 604 -12.07 10.83 -34.46
CA ASP A 604 -11.25 10.08 -35.43
C ASP A 604 -9.83 10.66 -35.58
N SER A 605 -9.34 11.41 -34.62
CA SER A 605 -8.00 12.01 -34.66
C SER A 605 -6.96 10.98 -35.11
N PRO A 606 -6.16 11.28 -36.15
CA PRO A 606 -5.13 10.37 -36.65
C PRO A 606 -3.87 10.36 -35.76
N HIS A 607 -3.87 11.10 -34.68
CA HIS A 607 -2.74 11.17 -33.75
C HIS A 607 -2.85 10.10 -32.69
N PHE A 608 -1.74 9.37 -32.49
CA PHE A 608 -1.55 8.40 -31.43
C PHE A 608 -0.47 8.89 -30.47
N GLU A 609 -0.82 8.98 -29.20
CA GLU A 609 0.00 9.53 -28.15
C GLU A 609 0.68 8.42 -27.32
N ARG A 610 1.78 8.76 -26.70
CA ARG A 610 2.41 7.91 -25.67
C ARG A 610 1.52 7.88 -24.42
N ILE A 611 1.48 6.74 -23.74
CA ILE A 611 0.68 6.55 -22.53
C ILE A 611 1.54 6.89 -21.31
N PHE A 612 1.05 7.77 -20.46
CA PHE A 612 1.75 8.21 -19.25
C PHE A 612 0.91 8.03 -17.99
N LEU A 613 1.61 7.80 -16.86
CA LEU A 613 1.05 7.94 -15.52
C LEU A 613 1.62 9.20 -14.86
N PRO A 614 0.81 9.98 -14.11
CA PRO A 614 1.31 11.10 -13.35
C PRO A 614 2.15 10.61 -12.17
N LEU A 615 3.31 11.22 -11.93
CA LEU A 615 4.14 11.00 -10.74
C LEU A 615 3.91 12.10 -9.70
N THR A 616 3.64 13.32 -10.15
CA THR A 616 3.21 14.42 -9.30
C THR A 616 2.31 15.34 -10.09
N LEU A 617 1.28 15.90 -9.46
CA LEU A 617 0.34 16.83 -10.10
C LEU A 617 0.88 18.27 -10.17
N GLY A 618 2.04 18.53 -9.58
CA GLY A 618 2.73 19.82 -9.67
C GLY A 618 4.08 19.72 -8.98
N GLY A 619 5.11 20.32 -9.54
CA GLY A 619 6.36 20.60 -8.83
C GLY A 619 6.19 21.76 -7.85
N LEU A 620 7.20 22.00 -7.01
CA LEU A 620 7.16 23.06 -6.02
C LEU A 620 6.94 24.42 -6.72
N LEU A 621 7.68 24.69 -7.79
CA LEU A 621 7.55 25.88 -8.60
C LEU A 621 7.87 25.59 -10.09
N PRO A 622 7.07 26.11 -11.06
CA PRO A 622 7.49 26.06 -12.45
C PRO A 622 8.70 26.99 -12.68
N PRO A 623 9.57 26.67 -13.64
CA PRO A 623 10.71 27.52 -13.97
C PRO A 623 10.33 28.99 -14.17
N PRO A 624 11.11 29.95 -13.68
CA PRO A 624 10.78 31.37 -13.77
C PRO A 624 10.51 31.85 -15.20
N GLY A 625 9.35 32.51 -15.40
CA GLY A 625 8.98 33.09 -16.69
C GLY A 625 8.49 32.07 -17.73
N THR A 626 8.34 30.79 -17.39
CA THR A 626 7.84 29.76 -18.28
C THR A 626 6.36 29.43 -18.01
N ARG A 627 5.67 28.88 -19.02
CA ARG A 627 4.38 28.19 -18.90
C ARG A 627 4.60 26.69 -19.06
N GLU A 628 5.62 26.14 -18.44
CA GLU A 628 5.88 24.72 -18.49
C GLU A 628 4.99 23.98 -17.49
N ALA A 629 4.64 22.74 -17.82
CA ALA A 629 3.94 21.88 -16.90
C ALA A 629 4.86 21.59 -15.69
N THR A 630 4.33 21.73 -14.48
CA THR A 630 5.07 21.46 -13.25
C THR A 630 4.97 20.00 -12.82
N GLY A 631 3.95 19.28 -13.33
CA GLY A 631 3.78 17.86 -13.05
C GLY A 631 4.80 16.99 -13.78
N THR A 632 5.34 15.99 -13.09
CA THR A 632 6.16 14.96 -13.69
C THR A 632 5.33 13.72 -14.02
N LYS A 633 5.73 12.98 -15.06
CA LYS A 633 5.01 11.82 -15.56
C LYS A 633 5.96 10.73 -16.01
N TYR A 634 5.50 9.49 -15.93
CA TYR A 634 6.22 8.29 -16.33
C TYR A 634 5.57 7.67 -17.56
N GLU A 635 6.35 7.34 -18.62
CA GLU A 635 5.84 6.67 -19.81
C GLU A 635 5.58 5.20 -19.52
N THR A 636 4.33 4.88 -19.17
CA THR A 636 3.91 3.51 -18.90
C THR A 636 3.60 2.72 -20.17
N GLY A 637 3.47 3.37 -21.33
CA GLY A 637 3.30 2.71 -22.62
C GLY A 637 4.56 2.09 -23.19
N LEU A 638 5.77 2.42 -22.69
CA LEU A 638 7.02 1.82 -23.10
C LEU A 638 7.07 0.35 -22.65
N LEU A 639 7.37 -0.56 -23.58
CA LEU A 639 7.41 -1.99 -23.32
C LEU A 639 8.82 -2.46 -22.94
N ARG A 640 8.90 -3.34 -21.95
CA ARG A 640 10.17 -3.90 -21.45
C ARG A 640 10.43 -5.27 -22.03
N PHE A 641 11.57 -5.40 -22.73
CA PHE A 641 12.07 -6.68 -23.22
C PHE A 641 12.72 -7.47 -22.09
N GLY A 642 12.40 -8.77 -21.95
CA GLY A 642 12.99 -9.59 -20.89
C GLY A 642 12.56 -11.05 -20.94
N ASN A 643 12.55 -11.69 -19.78
CA ASN A 643 12.06 -13.06 -19.57
C ASN A 643 11.16 -13.07 -18.32
N ALA A 644 9.91 -13.45 -18.49
CA ALA A 644 8.91 -13.45 -17.42
C ALA A 644 8.84 -14.77 -16.63
N ASP A 645 9.63 -15.79 -16.98
CA ASP A 645 9.66 -17.06 -16.24
C ASP A 645 10.38 -16.90 -14.89
N PRO A 646 9.68 -17.06 -13.76
CA PRO A 646 10.28 -16.95 -12.42
C PRO A 646 11.38 -18.00 -12.15
N ALA A 647 11.39 -19.10 -12.90
CA ALA A 647 12.40 -20.16 -12.76
C ALA A 647 13.66 -19.88 -13.58
N ALA A 648 13.62 -18.92 -14.51
CA ALA A 648 14.76 -18.60 -15.36
C ALA A 648 15.82 -17.78 -14.62
N GLY A 649 17.09 -18.06 -14.91
CA GLY A 649 18.22 -17.32 -14.33
C GLY A 649 18.29 -15.84 -14.74
N ASN A 650 17.59 -15.46 -15.81
CA ASN A 650 17.45 -14.09 -16.32
C ASN A 650 16.02 -13.54 -16.13
N PHE A 651 15.31 -14.03 -15.14
CA PHE A 651 13.97 -13.58 -14.80
C PHE A 651 13.91 -12.06 -14.58
N ASP A 652 12.93 -11.43 -15.23
CA ASP A 652 12.59 -10.02 -15.03
C ASP A 652 11.07 -9.90 -14.89
N SER A 653 10.59 -9.62 -13.69
CA SER A 653 9.17 -9.56 -13.37
C SER A 653 8.41 -8.47 -14.13
N LEU A 654 9.10 -7.44 -14.62
CA LEU A 654 8.52 -6.33 -15.40
C LEU A 654 8.52 -6.58 -16.92
N THR A 655 8.94 -7.76 -17.38
CA THR A 655 8.91 -8.11 -18.80
C THR A 655 7.53 -7.89 -19.40
N ASP A 656 7.44 -7.15 -20.50
CA ASP A 656 6.23 -7.01 -21.29
C ASP A 656 6.28 -7.86 -22.55
N PHE A 657 7.46 -8.04 -23.15
CA PHE A 657 7.60 -8.81 -24.37
C PHE A 657 8.97 -9.50 -24.52
N ARG A 658 8.96 -10.56 -25.33
CA ARG A 658 10.16 -11.29 -25.72
C ARG A 658 10.00 -11.83 -27.14
N PHE A 659 11.02 -11.70 -27.95
CA PHE A 659 11.08 -12.35 -29.25
C PHE A 659 12.20 -13.37 -29.29
N ASP A 660 11.96 -14.47 -30.00
CA ASP A 660 12.95 -15.49 -30.33
C ASP A 660 12.66 -16.09 -31.72
N GLY A 661 13.66 -16.21 -32.57
CA GLY A 661 13.49 -16.74 -33.93
C GLY A 661 12.39 -15.99 -34.71
N ASP A 662 11.34 -16.72 -35.06
CA ASP A 662 10.26 -16.27 -35.94
C ASP A 662 9.03 -15.71 -35.19
N TRP A 663 9.08 -15.55 -33.87
CA TRP A 663 7.93 -15.12 -33.07
C TRP A 663 8.29 -14.11 -31.99
N VAL A 664 7.25 -13.40 -31.55
CA VAL A 664 7.29 -12.52 -30.37
C VAL A 664 6.07 -12.79 -29.50
N GLU A 665 6.31 -12.93 -28.22
CA GLU A 665 5.31 -12.95 -27.17
C GLU A 665 5.21 -11.60 -26.50
N ILE A 666 3.98 -11.19 -26.16
CA ILE A 666 3.69 -9.90 -25.52
C ILE A 666 2.64 -10.14 -24.43
N ARG A 667 2.77 -9.47 -23.29
CA ARG A 667 1.71 -9.34 -22.28
C ARG A 667 1.46 -7.88 -21.96
N LEU A 668 0.20 -7.49 -21.88
CA LEU A 668 -0.22 -6.13 -21.53
C LEU A 668 -1.17 -6.17 -20.35
N PRO A 669 -0.97 -5.35 -19.31
CA PRO A 669 -1.93 -5.24 -18.22
C PRO A 669 -3.23 -4.61 -18.75
N TRP A 670 -4.36 -5.05 -18.22
CA TRP A 670 -5.68 -4.64 -18.66
C TRP A 670 -5.88 -3.11 -18.65
N GLN A 671 -5.45 -2.45 -17.57
CA GLN A 671 -5.65 -1.01 -17.43
C GLN A 671 -4.83 -0.18 -18.45
N LEU A 672 -3.73 -0.72 -19.00
CA LEU A 672 -2.98 -0.06 -20.07
C LEU A 672 -3.81 0.12 -21.33
N LEU A 673 -4.84 -0.71 -21.52
CA LEU A 673 -5.82 -0.61 -22.62
C LEU A 673 -7.18 -0.04 -22.14
N ASN A 674 -7.17 0.81 -21.11
CA ASN A 674 -8.31 1.50 -20.54
C ASN A 674 -9.44 0.58 -20.03
N PHE A 675 -9.12 -0.65 -19.59
CA PHE A 675 -10.08 -1.45 -18.84
C PHE A 675 -10.18 -0.90 -17.42
N SER A 676 -11.40 -0.61 -16.99
CA SER A 676 -11.71 -0.20 -15.60
C SER A 676 -12.07 -1.39 -14.72
N ASP A 677 -12.59 -2.46 -15.32
CA ASP A 677 -12.93 -3.72 -14.66
C ASP A 677 -12.96 -4.87 -15.69
N PRO A 678 -11.83 -5.55 -15.91
CA PRO A 678 -11.79 -6.70 -16.83
C PRO A 678 -12.59 -7.90 -16.30
N SER A 679 -12.81 -8.02 -14.99
CA SER A 679 -13.61 -9.11 -14.43
C SER A 679 -15.06 -9.12 -14.96
N ASN A 680 -15.58 -7.95 -15.33
CA ASN A 680 -16.88 -7.75 -15.96
C ASN A 680 -16.80 -7.21 -17.39
N MET A 681 -15.61 -7.13 -17.97
CA MET A 681 -15.33 -6.58 -19.31
C MET A 681 -15.82 -5.14 -19.46
N LEU A 682 -15.49 -4.29 -18.48
CA LEU A 682 -15.75 -2.86 -18.53
C LEU A 682 -14.49 -2.13 -18.99
N ILE A 683 -14.67 -1.26 -19.97
CA ILE A 683 -13.67 -0.30 -20.45
C ILE A 683 -14.16 1.13 -20.19
N HIS A 684 -13.27 2.09 -20.35
CA HIS A 684 -13.69 3.49 -20.39
C HIS A 684 -14.53 3.76 -21.64
N ASP A 685 -15.62 4.52 -21.47
CA ASP A 685 -16.36 5.11 -22.57
C ASP A 685 -15.69 6.41 -23.07
N ASP A 686 -16.25 7.11 -24.04
CA ASP A 686 -15.74 8.39 -24.53
C ASP A 686 -15.74 9.44 -23.42
N TYR A 687 -14.57 9.93 -23.01
CA TYR A 687 -14.42 10.87 -21.90
C TYR A 687 -15.15 12.19 -22.07
N TYR A 688 -15.34 12.63 -23.31
CA TYR A 688 -15.84 13.96 -23.63
C TYR A 688 -17.36 13.98 -23.84
N GLU A 689 -17.99 12.83 -24.05
CA GLU A 689 -19.44 12.72 -24.09
C GLU A 689 -20.08 12.90 -22.71
N HIS A 690 -19.42 12.44 -21.65
CA HIS A 690 -19.95 12.38 -20.29
C HIS A 690 -19.14 13.22 -19.26
N TYR A 691 -18.15 13.98 -19.71
CA TYR A 691 -17.28 14.82 -18.88
C TYR A 691 -16.49 14.05 -17.83
N GLY A 692 -15.95 12.90 -18.19
CA GLY A 692 -15.12 12.07 -17.31
C GLY A 692 -15.08 10.61 -17.72
N ILE A 693 -14.56 9.78 -16.83
CA ILE A 693 -14.48 8.34 -17.03
C ILE A 693 -15.82 7.71 -16.65
N GLU A 694 -16.46 7.07 -17.62
CA GLU A 694 -17.62 6.19 -17.44
C GLU A 694 -17.32 4.80 -18.00
N ASN A 695 -18.05 3.81 -17.52
CA ASN A 695 -17.83 2.42 -17.90
C ASN A 695 -18.71 2.01 -19.08
N LEU A 696 -18.11 1.38 -20.08
CA LEU A 696 -18.77 0.72 -21.19
C LEU A 696 -18.50 -0.78 -21.15
N ARG A 697 -19.54 -1.61 -21.17
CA ARG A 697 -19.37 -3.06 -21.26
C ARG A 697 -19.15 -3.49 -22.69
N ILE A 698 -18.11 -4.31 -22.92
CA ILE A 698 -17.82 -4.94 -24.21
C ILE A 698 -17.85 -6.46 -24.08
N ASP A 699 -18.08 -7.17 -25.20
CA ASP A 699 -18.04 -8.63 -25.30
C ASP A 699 -16.95 -9.11 -26.26
N ARG A 700 -16.21 -8.19 -26.85
CA ARG A 700 -15.11 -8.43 -27.81
C ARG A 700 -14.23 -7.21 -27.97
N LEU A 701 -13.04 -7.44 -28.45
CA LEU A 701 -12.19 -6.44 -29.09
C LEU A 701 -11.85 -6.89 -30.51
N TYR A 702 -11.19 -6.02 -31.28
CA TYR A 702 -10.66 -6.38 -32.59
C TYR A 702 -9.16 -6.15 -32.57
N ALA A 703 -8.40 -7.11 -33.11
CA ALA A 703 -6.95 -7.03 -33.21
C ALA A 703 -6.47 -7.54 -34.56
N GLY A 704 -5.33 -7.05 -35.01
CA GLY A 704 -4.66 -7.48 -36.22
C GLY A 704 -3.16 -7.32 -36.10
N ALA A 705 -2.41 -7.74 -37.10
CA ALA A 705 -0.96 -7.53 -37.15
C ALA A 705 -0.52 -7.23 -38.58
N GLY A 706 0.53 -6.43 -38.75
CA GLY A 706 1.09 -6.10 -40.07
C GLY A 706 2.32 -5.20 -40.00
N THR A 707 3.02 -5.08 -41.14
CA THR A 707 4.21 -4.20 -41.27
C THR A 707 3.86 -2.80 -41.80
N GLY A 708 2.59 -2.58 -42.14
CA GLY A 708 2.12 -1.33 -42.77
C GLY A 708 2.48 -1.21 -44.27
N ARG A 709 3.17 -2.19 -44.84
CA ARG A 709 3.55 -2.23 -46.29
C ARG A 709 2.44 -2.85 -47.13
N GLU A 710 1.56 -3.63 -46.53
CA GLU A 710 0.48 -4.39 -47.13
C GLU A 710 -0.76 -3.53 -47.47
N GLY A 711 -0.75 -2.23 -47.17
CA GLY A 711 -1.88 -1.34 -47.25
C GLY A 711 -2.59 -1.19 -45.91
N ARG A 712 -3.88 -1.49 -45.82
CA ARG A 712 -4.58 -1.47 -44.52
C ARG A 712 -4.37 -2.75 -43.78
N ILE A 713 -3.94 -2.66 -42.48
CA ILE A 713 -3.85 -3.82 -41.60
C ILE A 713 -5.25 -4.33 -41.31
N ARG A 714 -5.47 -5.60 -41.58
CA ARG A 714 -6.72 -6.31 -41.32
C ARG A 714 -6.88 -6.59 -39.84
N MET A 715 -8.11 -6.54 -39.34
CA MET A 715 -8.42 -6.73 -37.91
C MET A 715 -9.59 -7.72 -37.75
N GLU A 716 -9.43 -8.70 -36.88
CA GLU A 716 -10.42 -9.74 -36.59
C GLU A 716 -10.99 -9.60 -35.18
N SER A 717 -12.21 -10.11 -35.00
CA SER A 717 -12.93 -10.06 -33.72
C SER A 717 -12.41 -11.12 -32.76
N VAL A 718 -12.07 -10.69 -31.55
CA VAL A 718 -11.67 -11.55 -30.43
C VAL A 718 -12.74 -11.47 -29.35
N PRO A 719 -13.47 -12.56 -29.07
CA PRO A 719 -14.47 -12.57 -28.01
C PRO A 719 -13.83 -12.49 -26.63
N LEU A 720 -14.44 -11.70 -25.75
CA LEU A 720 -14.00 -11.54 -24.37
C LEU A 720 -15.10 -12.00 -23.41
N ARG A 721 -14.69 -12.63 -22.30
CA ARG A 721 -15.58 -13.06 -21.24
C ARG A 721 -14.97 -12.72 -19.88
N GLY A 722 -15.74 -12.03 -19.05
CA GLY A 722 -15.37 -11.76 -17.68
C GLY A 722 -15.55 -13.00 -16.78
N TRP A 723 -14.75 -13.05 -15.71
CA TRP A 723 -14.81 -14.11 -14.67
C TRP A 723 -15.64 -13.70 -13.45
N GLY A 724 -16.08 -12.43 -13.39
CA GLY A 724 -16.86 -11.89 -12.30
C GLY A 724 -16.05 -11.81 -10.99
N ARG A 725 -16.64 -12.30 -9.90
CA ARG A 725 -16.06 -12.23 -8.54
C ARG A 725 -15.25 -13.47 -8.13
N ARG A 726 -14.82 -14.29 -9.08
CA ARG A 726 -14.12 -15.56 -8.82
C ARG A 726 -12.85 -15.65 -9.63
N PRO A 727 -11.84 -14.83 -9.31
CA PRO A 727 -10.54 -14.97 -9.95
C PRO A 727 -9.89 -16.29 -9.54
N GLU A 728 -9.07 -16.84 -10.42
CA GLU A 728 -8.21 -17.97 -10.11
C GLU A 728 -6.79 -17.46 -9.90
N ALA A 729 -6.15 -17.88 -8.80
CA ALA A 729 -4.79 -17.47 -8.47
C ALA A 729 -4.08 -18.53 -7.64
N HIS A 730 -2.75 -18.53 -7.71
CA HIS A 730 -1.88 -19.37 -6.86
C HIS A 730 -0.79 -18.52 -6.22
N GLU A 731 -0.33 -18.95 -5.04
CA GLU A 731 0.72 -18.27 -4.29
C GLU A 731 2.12 -18.57 -4.85
N ARG A 732 2.97 -17.55 -4.90
CA ARG A 732 4.39 -17.66 -5.19
C ARG A 732 5.20 -16.70 -4.32
N LEU A 733 6.30 -17.16 -3.73
CA LEU A 733 7.27 -16.29 -3.08
C LEU A 733 8.07 -15.54 -4.14
N LYS A 734 8.16 -14.21 -4.01
CA LYS A 734 8.95 -13.35 -4.91
C LYS A 734 10.46 -13.54 -4.69
N GLN A 735 11.27 -13.12 -5.67
CA GLN A 735 12.73 -13.10 -5.51
C GLN A 735 13.17 -12.21 -4.33
N SER A 736 12.40 -11.17 -4.03
CA SER A 736 12.64 -10.29 -2.89
C SER A 736 12.59 -11.01 -1.54
N TYR A 737 11.75 -12.04 -1.40
CA TYR A 737 11.71 -12.89 -0.20
C TYR A 737 13.07 -13.55 0.05
N TYR A 738 13.65 -14.19 -0.95
CA TYR A 738 14.92 -14.91 -0.81
C TYR A 738 16.10 -13.97 -0.57
N ILE A 739 16.11 -12.79 -1.18
CA ILE A 739 17.15 -11.78 -0.97
C ILE A 739 17.11 -11.26 0.49
N LEU A 740 15.92 -10.99 1.02
CA LEU A 740 15.77 -10.55 2.40
C LEU A 740 16.11 -11.67 3.38
N GLN A 741 15.68 -12.91 3.09
CA GLN A 741 15.99 -14.10 3.88
C GLN A 741 17.51 -14.31 4.00
N GLU A 742 18.25 -14.24 2.90
CA GLU A 742 19.71 -14.35 2.90
C GLU A 742 20.34 -13.26 3.80
N TYR A 743 19.84 -12.03 3.66
CA TYR A 743 20.37 -10.92 4.45
C TYR A 743 20.06 -11.09 5.95
N TRP A 744 18.81 -11.35 6.35
CA TRP A 744 18.46 -11.50 7.77
C TRP A 744 19.13 -12.71 8.42
N SER A 745 19.27 -13.82 7.68
CA SER A 745 20.04 -14.99 8.16
C SER A 745 21.53 -14.69 8.37
N SER A 746 22.08 -13.65 7.74
CA SER A 746 23.47 -13.24 7.92
C SER A 746 23.68 -12.39 9.18
N LEU A 747 22.62 -11.93 9.83
CA LEU A 747 22.66 -11.12 11.05
C LEU A 747 22.68 -11.97 12.33
N ASP A 748 22.23 -13.23 12.25
CA ASP A 748 22.22 -14.22 13.35
C ASP A 748 23.56 -14.94 13.43
#